data_17cb2696abe268c66a96ae309761dc1b
#
_entry.id   17cb2696abe268c66a96ae309761dc1b
#
_cell.length_a   1.000
_cell.length_b   1.000
_cell.length_c   1.000
_cell.angle_alpha   90.00
_cell.angle_beta   90.00
_cell.angle_gamma   90.00
#
_symmetry.space_group_name_H-M   'P 1'
#
loop_
_entity.id
_entity.type
_entity.pdbx_description
1 polymer ?
#
loop_
_entity_poly.entity_id
_entity_poly.type
_entity_poly.pdbx_seq_one_letter_code
_entity_poly.pdbx_strand_id
1 'polypeptide(L)'
;SGKVHLGTAWNKSLKDSILRYKRMQGFEVLDRAGYDMHGLPTENAAEKELGIKKKDDIKKFGVEKFVKACKDLSIKNMKIMNQDFERLGVWMDFGNAYQSVKKEFIDGEWWLVKKVHEKKRLYEGLRSMAWDWKHQTALAKHELEYRDIKDKSIFVKMQVKGKKWEFLIIWTTTPWTIAFNLGIMVNPNLDYVKCKVNSEYWIVAKALADAFISGIAGKKYEVVGEFKGKTLEGTEYVHPFYDELKENYNKIKQKHQKTHTVVMSEEYVDTSSGSGLVHMAPGCGPEDYEVGHRNNIPAWNLVKEDGVYSEDMGKFAGLHAIKDNSRFTEYLKEKNAVVAQQVVEHSYPHGQRSHEPVIFRTTKQWFFKVEDIKKDLIRENDKIKWVPKAGYNAFNSWLENLRDNSISKQRYWGTPIPIWRNAENPDDYIVVGSIKELEQLSGKKVEEPHIPWIDEIEIKKSGKTYKRVPDVLDVWVDAGTVSWNSLDFPHNEDNLKKFFPADFILEGKDQIRGWFNLLHIASMLSMGKRSFDAAYMHGFINDAMGRKMSKSLGNYILPEEVISKYGSDTLRCYMISGTNPGLDLNYNFDDMKVKYRNLTVLWNLHNYIIDLAKNSGTNPSELKIRKDRFSLEENYIFSKLNSTIRKATKTFDEYELNEIP
;
A
#
# COMPACT_ATOMS: atom_id res chain seq x y z
N SER A 1 -5.60 13.79 -6.80
CA SER A 1 -6.02 15.04 -6.16
C SER A 1 -5.49 16.26 -6.93
N GLY A 2 -6.21 16.73 -7.96
CA GLY A 2 -5.85 17.91 -8.74
C GLY A 2 -5.78 17.62 -10.25
N LYS A 3 -4.93 18.37 -10.97
CA LYS A 3 -4.73 18.22 -12.42
C LYS A 3 -4.10 16.89 -12.79
N VAL A 4 -4.40 16.40 -13.99
CA VAL A 4 -3.79 15.20 -14.56
C VAL A 4 -2.28 15.40 -14.69
N HIS A 5 -1.48 14.43 -14.24
CA HIS A 5 -0.02 14.42 -14.39
C HIS A 5 0.42 13.50 -15.55
N LEU A 6 1.69 13.62 -15.99
CA LEU A 6 2.19 12.86 -17.13
C LEU A 6 1.99 11.35 -16.99
N GLY A 7 2.18 10.78 -15.79
CA GLY A 7 1.94 9.35 -15.55
C GLY A 7 0.49 8.94 -15.81
N THR A 8 -0.47 9.74 -15.35
CA THR A 8 -1.91 9.49 -15.62
C THR A 8 -2.22 9.67 -17.11
N ALA A 9 -1.64 10.67 -17.76
CA ALA A 9 -1.81 10.88 -19.21
C ALA A 9 -1.26 9.69 -20.02
N TRP A 10 -0.11 9.14 -19.61
CA TRP A 10 0.48 7.94 -20.20
C TRP A 10 -0.45 6.73 -20.07
N ASN A 11 -0.86 6.44 -18.83
CA ASN A 11 -1.80 5.35 -18.52
C ASN A 11 -3.06 5.44 -19.39
N LYS A 12 -3.69 6.62 -19.44
CA LYS A 12 -4.92 6.80 -20.22
C LYS A 12 -4.69 6.72 -21.73
N SER A 13 -3.55 7.21 -22.23
CA SER A 13 -3.21 7.09 -23.65
C SER A 13 -3.07 5.64 -24.10
N LEU A 14 -2.39 4.81 -23.31
CA LEU A 14 -2.25 3.37 -23.56
C LEU A 14 -3.61 2.67 -23.52
N LYS A 15 -4.39 2.88 -22.45
CA LYS A 15 -5.69 2.26 -22.25
C LYS A 15 -6.69 2.63 -23.38
N ASP A 16 -6.83 3.91 -23.67
CA ASP A 16 -7.72 4.44 -24.70
C ASP A 16 -7.39 3.87 -26.09
N SER A 17 -6.11 3.63 -26.40
CA SER A 17 -5.70 3.02 -27.66
C SER A 17 -6.23 1.61 -27.82
N ILE A 18 -6.20 0.78 -26.77
CA ILE A 18 -6.78 -0.57 -26.76
C ILE A 18 -8.31 -0.51 -26.93
N LEU A 19 -8.99 0.40 -26.19
CA LEU A 19 -10.43 0.52 -26.26
C LEU A 19 -10.90 0.92 -27.69
N ARG A 20 -10.21 1.89 -28.32
CA ARG A 20 -10.49 2.28 -29.71
C ARG A 20 -10.24 1.15 -30.68
N TYR A 21 -9.14 0.42 -30.53
CA TYR A 21 -8.84 -0.74 -31.36
C TYR A 21 -9.92 -1.81 -31.28
N LYS A 22 -10.39 -2.14 -30.06
CA LYS A 22 -11.47 -3.11 -29.87
C LYS A 22 -12.81 -2.65 -30.48
N ARG A 23 -13.12 -1.35 -30.41
CA ARG A 23 -14.28 -0.79 -31.15
C ARG A 23 -14.15 -0.94 -32.66
N MET A 24 -12.95 -0.70 -33.23
CA MET A 24 -12.70 -0.91 -34.66
C MET A 24 -12.87 -2.37 -35.07
N GLN A 25 -12.67 -3.32 -34.18
CA GLN A 25 -12.95 -4.74 -34.42
C GLN A 25 -14.42 -5.13 -34.21
N GLY A 26 -15.30 -4.20 -33.81
CA GLY A 26 -16.72 -4.45 -33.63
C GLY A 26 -17.10 -4.96 -32.23
N PHE A 27 -16.18 -4.95 -31.28
CA PHE A 27 -16.51 -5.29 -29.89
C PHE A 27 -17.34 -4.19 -29.22
N GLU A 28 -18.23 -4.59 -28.34
CA GLU A 28 -18.85 -3.69 -27.38
C GLU A 28 -17.86 -3.40 -26.25
N VAL A 29 -17.55 -2.12 -26.05
CA VAL A 29 -16.52 -1.68 -25.12
C VAL A 29 -17.17 -0.88 -23.98
N LEU A 30 -17.01 -1.36 -22.75
CA LEU A 30 -17.36 -0.61 -21.57
C LEU A 30 -16.26 0.43 -21.29
N ASP A 31 -16.57 1.70 -21.50
CA ASP A 31 -15.63 2.82 -21.37
C ASP A 31 -16.04 3.81 -20.26
N ARG A 32 -16.75 3.33 -19.27
CA ARG A 32 -17.21 4.09 -18.13
C ARG A 32 -16.03 4.67 -17.35
N ALA A 33 -16.01 5.99 -17.15
CA ALA A 33 -15.03 6.63 -16.28
C ALA A 33 -15.27 6.24 -14.82
N GLY A 34 -14.23 6.29 -13.99
CA GLY A 34 -14.33 5.96 -12.58
C GLY A 34 -13.34 6.70 -11.71
N TYR A 35 -13.78 7.03 -10.49
CA TYR A 35 -13.03 7.86 -9.58
C TYR A 35 -13.02 7.27 -8.17
N ASP A 36 -11.81 6.99 -7.71
CA ASP A 36 -11.52 6.73 -6.31
C ASP A 36 -11.39 8.08 -5.60
N MET A 37 -12.30 8.34 -4.66
CA MET A 37 -12.51 9.67 -4.07
C MET A 37 -12.25 9.70 -2.56
N HIS A 38 -12.10 8.56 -1.91
CA HIS A 38 -11.83 8.41 -0.49
C HIS A 38 -10.34 8.44 -0.14
N GLY A 39 -10.05 8.36 1.16
CA GLY A 39 -8.74 8.09 1.72
C GLY A 39 -7.90 9.30 2.05
N LEU A 40 -6.74 8.98 2.62
CA LEU A 40 -5.79 9.94 3.19
C LEU A 40 -5.33 11.04 2.24
N PRO A 41 -5.12 10.81 0.92
CA PRO A 41 -4.73 11.90 0.02
C PRO A 41 -5.73 13.04 -0.06
N THR A 42 -7.02 12.72 -0.02
CA THR A 42 -8.11 13.73 -0.04
C THR A 42 -8.21 14.43 1.32
N GLU A 43 -8.12 13.67 2.43
CA GLU A 43 -8.11 14.26 3.77
C GLU A 43 -6.97 15.25 3.93
N ASN A 44 -5.74 14.87 3.56
CA ASN A 44 -4.57 15.76 3.66
C ASN A 44 -4.72 17.03 2.83
N ALA A 45 -5.34 16.92 1.65
CA ALA A 45 -5.61 18.09 0.83
C ALA A 45 -6.66 19.01 1.49
N ALA A 46 -7.73 18.45 2.05
CA ALA A 46 -8.75 19.18 2.78
C ALA A 46 -8.19 19.79 4.08
N GLU A 47 -7.39 19.06 4.87
CA GLU A 47 -6.71 19.57 6.05
C GLU A 47 -5.85 20.80 5.71
N LYS A 48 -5.12 20.74 4.60
CA LYS A 48 -4.29 21.86 4.14
C LYS A 48 -5.12 23.08 3.73
N GLU A 49 -6.23 22.88 2.99
CA GLU A 49 -7.14 23.97 2.60
C GLU A 49 -7.82 24.62 3.82
N LEU A 50 -8.15 23.82 4.83
CA LEU A 50 -8.84 24.25 6.06
C LEU A 50 -7.88 24.73 7.17
N GLY A 51 -6.57 24.61 6.99
CA GLY A 51 -5.56 24.96 7.99
C GLY A 51 -5.52 24.05 9.21
N ILE A 52 -6.03 22.82 9.09
CA ILE A 52 -6.03 21.78 10.14
C ILE A 52 -4.63 21.16 10.21
N LYS A 53 -4.05 21.07 11.43
CA LYS A 53 -2.68 20.59 11.62
C LYS A 53 -2.59 19.20 12.26
N LYS A 54 -3.62 18.80 13.01
CA LYS A 54 -3.66 17.53 13.76
C LYS A 54 -5.04 16.89 13.63
N LYS A 55 -5.11 15.56 13.71
CA LYS A 55 -6.38 14.80 13.67
C LYS A 55 -7.39 15.28 14.74
N ASP A 56 -6.93 15.62 15.94
CA ASP A 56 -7.79 16.13 17.00
C ASP A 56 -8.42 17.50 16.69
N ASP A 57 -7.80 18.29 15.82
CA ASP A 57 -8.36 19.58 15.40
C ASP A 57 -9.58 19.39 14.47
N ILE A 58 -9.70 18.23 13.79
CA ILE A 58 -10.90 17.86 13.00
C ILE A 58 -12.13 17.81 13.90
N LYS A 59 -12.02 17.23 15.11
CA LYS A 59 -13.11 17.17 16.07
C LYS A 59 -13.56 18.57 16.52
N LYS A 60 -12.61 19.48 16.72
CA LYS A 60 -12.90 20.89 17.08
C LYS A 60 -13.52 21.66 15.93
N PHE A 61 -13.08 21.42 14.69
CA PHE A 61 -13.63 22.02 13.49
C PHE A 61 -15.05 21.52 13.20
N GLY A 62 -15.35 20.28 13.57
CA GLY A 62 -16.58 19.53 13.31
C GLY A 62 -16.41 18.49 12.21
N VAL A 63 -16.56 17.21 12.59
CA VAL A 63 -16.37 16.06 11.68
C VAL A 63 -17.26 16.15 10.46
N GLU A 64 -18.52 16.54 10.63
CA GLU A 64 -19.48 16.75 9.54
C GLU A 64 -18.95 17.74 8.48
N LYS A 65 -18.49 18.92 8.93
CA LYS A 65 -17.96 19.97 8.05
C LYS A 65 -16.70 19.49 7.31
N PHE A 66 -15.86 18.74 8.01
CA PHE A 66 -14.63 18.18 7.42
C PHE A 66 -14.94 17.15 6.34
N VAL A 67 -15.82 16.18 6.61
CA VAL A 67 -16.22 15.15 5.66
C VAL A 67 -16.89 15.76 4.43
N LYS A 68 -17.74 16.78 4.63
CA LYS A 68 -18.34 17.53 3.52
C LYS A 68 -17.28 18.23 2.67
N ALA A 69 -16.29 18.88 3.30
CA ALA A 69 -15.18 19.51 2.57
C ALA A 69 -14.37 18.49 1.75
N CYS A 70 -14.10 17.29 2.29
CA CYS A 70 -13.43 16.20 1.56
C CYS A 70 -14.26 15.77 0.33
N LYS A 71 -15.56 15.59 0.50
CA LYS A 71 -16.49 15.21 -0.58
C LYS A 71 -16.52 16.27 -1.68
N ASP A 72 -16.70 17.54 -1.31
CA ASP A 72 -16.75 18.66 -2.25
C ASP A 72 -15.44 18.82 -3.02
N LEU A 73 -14.29 18.67 -2.33
CA LEU A 73 -12.97 18.70 -2.95
C LEU A 73 -12.78 17.56 -3.97
N SER A 74 -13.22 16.35 -3.63
CA SER A 74 -13.15 15.20 -4.53
C SER A 74 -13.96 15.42 -5.80
N ILE A 75 -15.19 15.91 -5.66
CA ILE A 75 -16.08 16.21 -6.80
C ILE A 75 -15.51 17.35 -7.66
N LYS A 76 -14.96 18.39 -7.04
CA LYS A 76 -14.26 19.48 -7.75
C LYS A 76 -13.10 18.97 -8.58
N ASN A 77 -12.25 18.13 -7.98
CA ASN A 77 -11.09 17.56 -8.66
C ASN A 77 -11.50 16.62 -9.81
N MET A 78 -12.53 15.80 -9.63
CA MET A 78 -13.09 14.96 -10.70
C MET A 78 -13.46 15.79 -11.93
N LYS A 79 -14.16 16.92 -11.74
CA LYS A 79 -14.56 17.82 -12.85
C LYS A 79 -13.34 18.38 -13.60
N ILE A 80 -12.29 18.76 -12.88
CA ILE A 80 -11.03 19.23 -13.49
C ILE A 80 -10.36 18.11 -14.29
N MET A 81 -10.29 16.90 -13.73
CA MET A 81 -9.69 15.76 -14.40
C MET A 81 -10.47 15.36 -15.66
N ASN A 82 -11.80 15.45 -15.67
CA ASN A 82 -12.61 15.20 -16.86
C ASN A 82 -12.20 16.13 -18.01
N GLN A 83 -12.08 17.43 -17.75
CA GLN A 83 -11.61 18.41 -18.73
C GLN A 83 -10.20 18.11 -19.25
N ASP A 84 -9.30 17.73 -18.35
CA ASP A 84 -7.93 17.36 -18.74
C ASP A 84 -7.93 16.09 -19.63
N PHE A 85 -8.76 15.08 -19.34
CA PHE A 85 -8.87 13.87 -20.15
C PHE A 85 -9.53 14.12 -21.50
N GLU A 86 -10.58 14.92 -21.55
CA GLU A 86 -11.20 15.37 -22.80
C GLU A 86 -10.19 16.13 -23.66
N ARG A 87 -9.42 17.02 -23.06
CA ARG A 87 -8.33 17.76 -23.76
C ARG A 87 -7.20 16.85 -24.24
N LEU A 88 -6.90 15.77 -23.51
CA LEU A 88 -5.97 14.72 -23.93
C LEU A 88 -6.52 13.88 -25.09
N GLY A 89 -7.82 13.93 -25.34
CA GLY A 89 -8.50 13.14 -26.37
C GLY A 89 -8.86 11.72 -25.94
N VAL A 90 -9.06 11.48 -24.66
CA VAL A 90 -9.53 10.18 -24.12
C VAL A 90 -11.04 10.04 -24.37
N TRP A 91 -11.44 8.90 -24.90
CA TRP A 91 -12.85 8.55 -25.13
C TRP A 91 -13.40 7.74 -23.97
N MET A 92 -14.11 8.40 -23.07
CA MET A 92 -14.77 7.77 -21.92
C MET A 92 -16.14 8.38 -21.67
N ASP A 93 -17.05 7.60 -21.11
CA ASP A 93 -18.32 8.09 -20.58
C ASP A 93 -18.11 8.77 -19.23
N PHE A 94 -17.78 10.06 -19.27
CA PHE A 94 -17.59 10.90 -18.08
C PHE A 94 -18.93 11.25 -17.41
N GLY A 95 -20.02 11.29 -18.18
CA GLY A 95 -21.35 11.63 -17.68
C GLY A 95 -21.91 10.58 -16.72
N ASN A 96 -21.60 9.30 -17.00
CA ASN A 96 -22.02 8.15 -16.19
C ASN A 96 -20.87 7.57 -15.35
N ALA A 97 -19.93 8.41 -14.91
CA ALA A 97 -18.81 7.95 -14.11
C ALA A 97 -19.26 7.33 -12.78
N TYR A 98 -18.68 6.16 -12.43
CA TYR A 98 -18.82 5.66 -11.07
C TYR A 98 -17.94 6.48 -10.11
N GLN A 99 -18.41 6.64 -8.89
CA GLN A 99 -17.78 7.47 -7.86
C GLN A 99 -17.86 6.73 -6.53
N SER A 100 -16.73 6.51 -5.86
CA SER A 100 -16.71 5.75 -4.60
C SER A 100 -17.53 6.39 -3.47
N VAL A 101 -17.83 7.69 -3.58
CA VAL A 101 -18.66 8.41 -2.60
C VAL A 101 -20.17 8.19 -2.76
N LYS A 102 -20.61 7.49 -3.78
CA LYS A 102 -22.04 7.22 -4.02
C LYS A 102 -22.53 6.00 -3.24
N LYS A 103 -23.80 6.01 -2.86
CA LYS A 103 -24.45 4.92 -2.13
C LYS A 103 -24.35 3.58 -2.86
N GLU A 104 -24.53 3.60 -4.17
CA GLU A 104 -24.48 2.42 -5.03
C GLU A 104 -23.10 1.77 -5.00
N PHE A 105 -22.03 2.57 -4.92
CA PHE A 105 -20.67 2.07 -4.81
C PHE A 105 -20.41 1.49 -3.42
N ILE A 106 -20.82 2.19 -2.37
CA ILE A 106 -20.72 1.72 -0.97
C ILE A 106 -21.48 0.40 -0.79
N ASP A 107 -22.62 0.21 -1.41
CA ASP A 107 -23.36 -1.05 -1.39
C ASP A 107 -22.54 -2.22 -1.95
N GLY A 108 -21.78 -2.02 -3.00
CA GLY A 108 -20.90 -3.06 -3.55
C GLY A 108 -19.70 -3.40 -2.66
N GLU A 109 -19.22 -2.45 -1.86
CA GLU A 109 -18.18 -2.69 -0.84
C GLU A 109 -18.75 -3.42 0.38
N TRP A 110 -19.91 -3.00 0.86
CA TRP A 110 -20.60 -3.66 1.97
C TRP A 110 -21.03 -5.07 1.61
N TRP A 111 -21.44 -5.29 0.37
CA TRP A 111 -21.70 -6.62 -0.17
C TRP A 111 -20.46 -7.52 -0.07
N LEU A 112 -19.26 -7.03 -0.42
CA LEU A 112 -18.01 -7.79 -0.26
C LEU A 112 -17.80 -8.19 1.20
N VAL A 113 -17.84 -7.21 2.13
CA VAL A 113 -17.60 -7.45 3.55
C VAL A 113 -18.59 -8.50 4.10
N LYS A 114 -19.88 -8.40 3.71
CA LYS A 114 -20.92 -9.37 4.06
C LYS A 114 -20.61 -10.77 3.54
N LYS A 115 -20.22 -10.88 2.25
CA LYS A 115 -19.85 -12.17 1.64
C LYS A 115 -18.65 -12.81 2.29
N VAL A 116 -17.64 -12.03 2.63
CA VAL A 116 -16.46 -12.52 3.36
C VAL A 116 -16.83 -12.98 4.76
N HIS A 117 -17.74 -12.27 5.45
CA HIS A 117 -18.27 -12.68 6.75
C HIS A 117 -19.06 -13.98 6.67
N GLU A 118 -19.99 -14.12 5.72
CA GLU A 118 -20.76 -15.34 5.49
C GLU A 118 -19.87 -16.57 5.27
N LYS A 119 -18.72 -16.38 4.62
CA LYS A 119 -17.69 -17.42 4.41
C LYS A 119 -16.77 -17.62 5.63
N LYS A 120 -17.03 -16.96 6.77
CA LYS A 120 -16.24 -17.01 8.00
C LYS A 120 -14.76 -16.58 7.80
N ARG A 121 -14.55 -15.58 6.93
CA ARG A 121 -13.23 -15.04 6.58
C ARG A 121 -13.00 -13.59 7.01
N LEU A 122 -13.97 -13.02 7.73
CA LEU A 122 -13.86 -11.71 8.38
C LEU A 122 -13.60 -11.94 9.87
N TYR A 123 -12.57 -11.31 10.41
CA TYR A 123 -12.28 -11.36 11.85
C TYR A 123 -11.59 -10.07 12.33
N GLU A 124 -11.74 -9.77 13.61
CA GLU A 124 -10.95 -8.73 14.29
C GLU A 124 -9.71 -9.39 14.92
N GLY A 125 -8.56 -8.79 14.71
CA GLY A 125 -7.30 -9.29 15.24
C GLY A 125 -6.44 -8.18 15.83
N LEU A 126 -5.63 -8.54 16.84
CA LEU A 126 -4.60 -7.68 17.40
C LEU A 126 -3.28 -8.00 16.68
N ARG A 127 -2.65 -6.99 16.06
CA ARG A 127 -1.34 -7.17 15.42
C ARG A 127 -0.45 -5.96 15.66
N SER A 128 0.87 -6.18 15.63
CA SER A 128 1.83 -5.09 15.53
C SER A 128 1.83 -4.57 14.09
N MET A 129 1.40 -3.33 13.92
CA MET A 129 1.24 -2.69 12.61
C MET A 129 2.15 -1.47 12.52
N ALA A 130 2.65 -1.18 11.31
CA ALA A 130 3.24 0.11 11.03
C ALA A 130 2.20 1.22 11.25
N TRP A 131 2.57 2.25 11.97
CA TRP A 131 1.66 3.29 12.42
C TRP A 131 2.21 4.68 12.12
N ASP A 132 1.44 5.45 11.40
CA ASP A 132 1.70 6.87 11.19
C ASP A 132 1.18 7.66 12.40
N TRP A 133 2.08 8.02 13.30
CA TRP A 133 1.74 8.76 14.52
C TRP A 133 1.28 10.20 14.23
N LYS A 134 1.64 10.77 13.09
CA LYS A 134 1.22 12.12 12.68
C LYS A 134 -0.23 12.13 12.19
N HIS A 135 -0.60 11.16 11.37
CA HIS A 135 -1.97 10.97 10.88
C HIS A 135 -2.80 10.04 11.77
N GLN A 136 -2.20 9.41 12.79
CA GLN A 136 -2.85 8.51 13.75
C GLN A 136 -3.65 7.40 13.08
N THR A 137 -3.00 6.66 12.19
CA THR A 137 -3.60 5.56 11.44
C THR A 137 -2.60 4.44 11.16
N ALA A 138 -3.12 3.21 11.04
CA ALA A 138 -2.32 2.07 10.58
C ALA A 138 -1.97 2.21 9.11
N LEU A 139 -0.73 1.82 8.75
CA LEU A 139 -0.26 1.80 7.38
C LEU A 139 -0.10 0.37 6.89
N ALA A 140 -0.55 0.11 5.66
CA ALA A 140 -0.25 -1.12 4.96
C ALA A 140 1.18 -1.08 4.39
N LYS A 141 1.75 -2.25 4.09
CA LYS A 141 3.15 -2.38 3.62
C LYS A 141 3.46 -1.55 2.36
N HIS A 142 2.51 -1.35 1.49
CA HIS A 142 2.65 -0.55 0.27
C HIS A 142 2.51 0.97 0.49
N GLU A 143 2.07 1.40 1.67
CA GLU A 143 2.02 2.80 2.10
C GLU A 143 3.32 3.25 2.78
N LEU A 144 4.31 2.36 2.87
CA LEU A 144 5.62 2.63 3.45
C LEU A 144 6.62 3.04 2.37
N GLU A 145 7.39 4.06 2.68
CA GLU A 145 8.57 4.52 1.93
C GLU A 145 9.82 4.21 2.75
N TYR A 146 10.74 3.44 2.21
CA TYR A 146 11.99 3.13 2.90
C TYR A 146 13.05 4.17 2.56
N ARG A 147 13.69 4.71 3.58
CA ARG A 147 14.77 5.70 3.47
C ARG A 147 15.97 5.24 4.25
N ASP A 148 17.15 5.43 3.68
CA ASP A 148 18.41 5.20 4.40
C ASP A 148 18.64 6.35 5.37
N ILE A 149 18.76 6.01 6.66
CA ILE A 149 18.96 6.95 7.75
C ILE A 149 20.18 6.55 8.56
N LYS A 150 20.75 7.53 9.26
CA LYS A 150 21.87 7.31 10.20
C LYS A 150 21.36 7.43 11.62
N ASP A 151 21.37 6.32 12.33
CA ASP A 151 20.94 6.24 13.72
C ASP A 151 22.08 5.87 14.66
N LYS A 152 21.94 6.33 15.91
CA LYS A 152 22.81 5.89 17.01
C LYS A 152 22.24 4.62 17.61
N SER A 153 22.78 3.47 17.21
CA SER A 153 22.48 2.17 17.84
C SER A 153 23.15 2.05 19.20
N ILE A 154 22.56 1.25 20.08
CA ILE A 154 23.08 0.98 21.42
C ILE A 154 23.21 -0.51 21.68
N PHE A 155 24.23 -0.88 22.43
CA PHE A 155 24.40 -2.21 23.02
C PHE A 155 24.01 -2.12 24.52
N VAL A 156 23.06 -2.98 24.91
CA VAL A 156 22.47 -2.93 26.26
C VAL A 156 22.73 -4.26 26.96
N LYS A 157 23.23 -4.20 28.17
CA LYS A 157 23.42 -5.37 29.03
C LYS A 157 22.18 -5.67 29.85
N MET A 158 21.69 -6.91 29.74
CA MET A 158 20.57 -7.45 30.51
C MET A 158 21.10 -8.46 31.50
N GLN A 159 20.96 -8.18 32.80
CA GLN A 159 21.54 -9.02 33.86
C GLN A 159 20.86 -10.39 33.91
N VAL A 160 21.63 -11.48 33.86
CA VAL A 160 21.08 -12.83 34.09
C VAL A 160 20.56 -12.94 35.52
N LYS A 161 19.32 -13.36 35.68
CA LYS A 161 18.67 -13.46 36.99
C LYS A 161 19.43 -14.43 37.91
N GLY A 162 19.73 -13.98 39.13
CA GLY A 162 20.50 -14.75 40.10
C GLY A 162 22.03 -14.73 39.91
N LYS A 163 22.53 -14.04 38.87
CA LYS A 163 23.98 -13.94 38.58
C LYS A 163 24.41 -12.47 38.50
N LYS A 164 24.94 -11.93 39.56
CA LYS A 164 25.24 -10.50 39.75
C LYS A 164 26.12 -9.87 38.66
N TRP A 165 27.03 -10.62 38.07
CA TRP A 165 28.06 -10.13 37.13
C TRP A 165 27.96 -10.77 35.72
N GLU A 166 26.87 -11.47 35.39
CA GLU A 166 26.68 -12.12 34.09
C GLU A 166 25.54 -11.41 33.33
N PHE A 167 25.80 -11.05 32.06
CA PHE A 167 24.92 -10.24 31.26
C PHE A 167 24.73 -10.83 29.85
N LEU A 168 23.49 -10.80 29.36
CA LEU A 168 23.16 -10.99 27.96
C LEU A 168 23.27 -9.62 27.27
N ILE A 169 24.04 -9.51 26.20
CA ILE A 169 24.19 -8.24 25.49
C ILE A 169 23.28 -8.21 24.27
N ILE A 170 22.34 -7.29 24.26
CA ILE A 170 21.43 -7.05 23.12
C ILE A 170 21.85 -5.79 22.37
N TRP A 171 21.39 -5.67 21.14
CA TRP A 171 21.62 -4.52 20.27
C TRP A 171 20.31 -3.98 19.71
N THR A 172 20.18 -2.65 19.57
CA THR A 172 19.01 -2.01 18.97
C THR A 172 19.34 -0.65 18.35
N THR A 173 18.65 -0.32 17.25
CA THR A 173 18.61 1.03 16.64
C THR A 173 17.48 1.89 17.19
N THR A 174 16.55 1.31 17.95
CA THR A 174 15.33 1.95 18.45
C THR A 174 15.24 1.88 19.97
N PRO A 175 16.05 2.67 20.72
CA PRO A 175 16.09 2.67 22.20
C PRO A 175 14.74 2.82 22.89
N TRP A 176 13.78 3.52 22.27
CA TRP A 176 12.45 3.69 22.83
C TRP A 176 11.69 2.36 23.01
N THR A 177 11.98 1.33 22.19
CA THR A 177 11.30 0.03 22.29
C THR A 177 11.76 -0.79 23.48
N ILE A 178 12.91 -0.46 24.11
CA ILE A 178 13.44 -1.19 25.27
C ILE A 178 12.43 -1.21 26.43
N ALA A 179 11.68 -0.14 26.66
CA ALA A 179 10.64 -0.13 27.71
C ALA A 179 9.54 -1.20 27.50
N PHE A 180 9.38 -1.69 26.28
CA PHE A 180 8.43 -2.75 25.91
C PHE A 180 9.09 -4.12 25.73
N ASN A 181 10.38 -4.27 26.03
CA ASN A 181 11.08 -5.54 25.93
C ASN A 181 10.42 -6.59 26.85
N LEU A 182 10.09 -7.73 26.30
CA LEU A 182 9.52 -8.87 27.02
C LEU A 182 10.28 -10.17 26.81
N GLY A 183 11.31 -10.17 25.95
CA GLY A 183 12.14 -11.33 25.67
C GLY A 183 13.44 -10.99 24.96
N ILE A 184 14.30 -11.97 24.81
CA ILE A 184 15.52 -11.91 24.01
C ILE A 184 15.51 -13.10 23.04
N MET A 185 15.62 -12.84 21.74
CA MET A 185 15.72 -13.88 20.73
C MET A 185 17.16 -14.33 20.52
N VAL A 186 17.35 -15.64 20.42
CA VAL A 186 18.65 -16.30 20.17
C VAL A 186 18.46 -17.36 19.11
N ASN A 187 19.43 -17.52 18.22
CA ASN A 187 19.41 -18.60 17.24
C ASN A 187 19.94 -19.90 17.88
N PRO A 188 19.15 -20.98 17.90
CA PRO A 188 19.55 -22.23 18.57
C PRO A 188 20.80 -22.89 17.99
N ASN A 189 21.09 -22.65 16.71
CA ASN A 189 22.15 -23.32 15.94
C ASN A 189 23.49 -22.56 15.96
N LEU A 190 23.48 -21.25 16.32
CA LEU A 190 24.70 -20.46 16.40
C LEU A 190 25.51 -20.77 17.67
N ASP A 191 26.83 -20.55 17.59
CA ASP A 191 27.75 -20.63 18.71
C ASP A 191 27.78 -19.29 19.46
N TYR A 192 27.67 -19.35 20.79
CA TYR A 192 27.77 -18.23 21.71
C TYR A 192 28.94 -18.41 22.64
N VAL A 193 29.48 -17.28 23.08
CA VAL A 193 30.60 -17.25 24.01
C VAL A 193 30.26 -16.44 25.24
N LYS A 194 30.77 -16.91 26.38
CA LYS A 194 30.84 -16.14 27.62
C LYS A 194 32.21 -15.52 27.69
N CYS A 195 32.28 -14.20 27.65
CA CYS A 195 33.49 -13.42 27.65
C CYS A 195 33.67 -12.73 29.01
N LYS A 196 34.80 -12.87 29.67
CA LYS A 196 35.20 -12.07 30.81
C LYS A 196 35.68 -10.71 30.31
N VAL A 197 34.97 -9.65 30.68
CA VAL A 197 35.24 -8.24 30.30
C VAL A 197 35.37 -7.44 31.58
N ASN A 198 36.58 -7.09 31.98
CA ASN A 198 36.88 -6.53 33.33
C ASN A 198 36.35 -7.43 34.47
N SER A 199 35.42 -6.92 35.26
CA SER A 199 34.74 -7.65 36.36
C SER A 199 33.44 -8.32 35.97
N GLU A 200 33.02 -8.23 34.72
CA GLU A 200 31.71 -8.73 34.21
C GLU A 200 31.92 -9.91 33.24
N TYR A 201 30.86 -10.70 33.09
CA TYR A 201 30.78 -11.75 32.06
C TYR A 201 29.69 -11.38 31.05
N TRP A 202 30.09 -11.26 29.79
CA TRP A 202 29.19 -10.91 28.70
C TRP A 202 28.92 -12.11 27.82
N ILE A 203 27.66 -12.35 27.47
CA ILE A 203 27.24 -13.41 26.55
C ILE A 203 26.86 -12.76 25.21
N VAL A 204 27.52 -13.19 24.14
CA VAL A 204 27.38 -12.72 22.77
C VAL A 204 27.61 -13.87 21.78
N ALA A 205 27.13 -13.72 20.51
CA ALA A 205 27.47 -14.69 19.46
C ALA A 205 28.99 -14.71 19.22
N LYS A 206 29.58 -15.91 19.12
CA LYS A 206 31.01 -16.12 18.93
C LYS A 206 31.56 -15.33 17.74
N ALA A 207 30.84 -15.39 16.60
CA ALA A 207 31.25 -14.71 15.37
C ALA A 207 31.30 -13.16 15.50
N LEU A 208 30.60 -12.58 16.45
CA LEU A 208 30.51 -11.12 16.66
C LEU A 208 31.33 -10.64 17.86
N ALA A 209 31.88 -11.54 18.68
CA ALA A 209 32.54 -11.21 19.94
C ALA A 209 33.69 -10.20 19.78
N ASP A 210 34.58 -10.43 18.85
CA ASP A 210 35.75 -9.56 18.66
C ASP A 210 35.34 -8.21 18.03
N ALA A 211 34.57 -8.24 16.96
CA ALA A 211 34.08 -7.03 16.31
C ALA A 211 33.31 -6.12 17.28
N PHE A 212 32.51 -6.70 18.16
CA PHE A 212 31.75 -5.94 19.15
C PHE A 212 32.64 -5.54 20.35
N ILE A 213 33.24 -6.50 21.07
CA ILE A 213 33.89 -6.22 22.38
C ILE A 213 35.17 -5.42 22.19
N SER A 214 36.05 -5.84 21.26
CA SER A 214 37.31 -5.15 20.97
C SER A 214 37.05 -3.94 20.04
N GLY A 215 36.32 -4.16 18.93
CA GLY A 215 36.15 -3.14 17.91
C GLY A 215 35.25 -1.98 18.31
N ILE A 216 34.04 -2.25 18.83
CA ILE A 216 33.02 -1.21 19.11
C ILE A 216 33.09 -0.74 20.59
N ALA A 217 33.13 -1.69 21.54
CA ALA A 217 33.19 -1.36 22.96
C ALA A 217 34.60 -0.96 23.47
N GLY A 218 35.65 -1.22 22.69
CA GLY A 218 37.02 -0.86 23.03
C GLY A 218 37.54 -1.57 24.29
N LYS A 219 37.10 -2.81 24.55
CA LYS A 219 37.40 -3.57 25.75
C LYS A 219 38.26 -4.80 25.42
N LYS A 220 39.17 -5.17 26.34
CA LYS A 220 39.81 -6.47 26.31
C LYS A 220 38.90 -7.52 26.90
N TYR A 221 38.97 -8.74 26.36
CA TYR A 221 38.13 -9.85 26.85
C TYR A 221 38.90 -11.19 26.80
N GLU A 222 38.40 -12.14 27.55
CA GLU A 222 38.84 -13.52 27.56
C GLU A 222 37.60 -14.43 27.42
N VAL A 223 37.64 -15.38 26.50
CA VAL A 223 36.59 -16.40 26.36
C VAL A 223 36.73 -17.41 27.48
N VAL A 224 35.73 -17.47 28.36
CA VAL A 224 35.70 -18.41 29.49
C VAL A 224 34.68 -19.54 29.33
N GLY A 225 33.89 -19.52 28.27
CA GLY A 225 32.94 -20.57 27.93
C GLY A 225 32.39 -20.41 26.52
N GLU A 226 32.10 -21.57 25.88
CA GLU A 226 31.51 -21.65 24.54
C GLU A 226 30.34 -22.64 24.57
N PHE A 227 29.22 -22.33 23.93
CA PHE A 227 28.04 -23.18 23.92
C PHE A 227 27.11 -22.82 22.77
N LYS A 228 26.23 -23.77 22.42
CA LYS A 228 25.16 -23.53 21.43
C LYS A 228 24.05 -22.64 22.00
N GLY A 229 23.46 -21.81 21.13
CA GLY A 229 22.36 -20.90 21.51
C GLY A 229 21.18 -21.61 22.19
N LYS A 230 20.90 -22.86 21.81
CA LYS A 230 19.85 -23.69 22.44
C LYS A 230 20.01 -23.81 23.95
N THR A 231 21.22 -23.74 24.49
CA THR A 231 21.49 -23.84 25.95
C THR A 231 21.01 -22.59 26.71
N LEU A 232 20.77 -21.49 26.01
CA LEU A 232 20.28 -20.24 26.60
C LEU A 232 18.75 -20.22 26.74
N GLU A 233 18.01 -21.18 26.14
CA GLU A 233 16.55 -21.22 26.16
C GLU A 233 16.02 -21.16 27.61
N GLY A 234 15.05 -20.27 27.83
CA GLY A 234 14.43 -20.08 29.15
C GLY A 234 15.29 -19.34 30.19
N THR A 235 16.53 -18.91 29.84
CA THR A 235 17.35 -18.08 30.75
C THR A 235 16.59 -16.81 31.09
N GLU A 236 16.30 -16.60 32.40
CA GLU A 236 15.67 -15.38 32.88
C GLU A 236 16.68 -14.24 33.04
N TYR A 237 16.23 -13.03 32.78
CA TYR A 237 17.05 -11.83 32.99
C TYR A 237 16.26 -10.73 33.72
N VAL A 238 16.99 -9.79 34.32
CA VAL A 238 16.43 -8.61 34.98
C VAL A 238 16.45 -7.45 34.00
N HIS A 239 15.29 -6.88 33.75
CA HIS A 239 15.13 -5.76 32.81
C HIS A 239 15.73 -4.47 33.44
N PRO A 240 16.49 -3.61 32.69
CA PRO A 240 17.09 -2.39 33.21
C PRO A 240 16.08 -1.40 33.80
N PHE A 241 14.87 -1.38 33.23
CA PHE A 241 13.75 -0.53 33.71
C PHE A 241 12.77 -1.28 34.63
N TYR A 242 13.22 -2.38 35.27
CA TYR A 242 12.31 -3.17 36.13
C TYR A 242 11.70 -2.34 37.25
N ASP A 243 12.46 -1.49 37.89
CA ASP A 243 11.96 -0.68 39.02
C ASP A 243 10.93 0.35 38.59
N GLU A 244 11.11 0.97 37.40
CA GLU A 244 10.22 1.98 36.85
C GLU A 244 8.89 1.40 36.34
N LEU A 245 8.88 0.15 35.87
CA LEU A 245 7.73 -0.52 35.23
C LEU A 245 7.33 -1.80 35.99
N LYS A 246 7.71 -1.94 37.23
CA LYS A 246 7.55 -3.14 38.07
C LYS A 246 6.11 -3.69 38.06
N GLU A 247 5.14 -2.82 38.22
CA GLU A 247 3.72 -3.24 38.26
C GLU A 247 3.29 -3.83 36.90
N ASN A 248 3.66 -3.17 35.82
CA ASN A 248 3.33 -3.61 34.45
C ASN A 248 3.98 -4.97 34.17
N TYR A 249 5.28 -5.10 34.40
CA TYR A 249 6.02 -6.33 34.13
C TYR A 249 5.52 -7.50 35.00
N ASN A 250 5.20 -7.25 36.27
CA ASN A 250 4.67 -8.29 37.15
C ASN A 250 3.27 -8.76 36.71
N LYS A 251 2.36 -7.84 36.33
CA LYS A 251 1.04 -8.18 35.78
C LYS A 251 1.14 -9.03 34.53
N ILE A 252 2.11 -8.70 33.65
CA ILE A 252 2.35 -9.47 32.42
C ILE A 252 2.90 -10.85 32.75
N LYS A 253 3.93 -10.93 33.61
CA LYS A 253 4.59 -12.20 33.97
C LYS A 253 3.68 -13.17 34.71
N GLN A 254 2.72 -12.69 35.50
CA GLN A 254 1.72 -13.53 36.15
C GLN A 254 0.87 -14.32 35.15
N LYS A 255 0.57 -13.74 34.00
CA LYS A 255 -0.23 -14.34 32.94
C LYS A 255 0.60 -15.08 31.89
N HIS A 256 1.84 -14.64 31.71
CA HIS A 256 2.75 -15.06 30.64
C HIS A 256 4.13 -15.35 31.23
N GLN A 257 4.34 -16.55 31.71
CA GLN A 257 5.52 -16.96 32.50
C GLN A 257 6.85 -16.81 31.74
N LYS A 258 6.85 -16.91 30.40
CA LYS A 258 8.05 -16.72 29.56
C LYS A 258 8.49 -15.24 29.42
N THR A 259 7.78 -14.29 30.02
CA THR A 259 8.18 -12.87 30.01
C THR A 259 9.55 -12.70 30.67
N HIS A 260 10.44 -11.92 30.03
CA HIS A 260 11.83 -11.69 30.41
C HIS A 260 12.65 -13.00 30.45
N THR A 261 12.47 -13.83 29.45
CA THR A 261 13.31 -15.02 29.20
C THR A 261 13.88 -14.99 27.78
N VAL A 262 14.92 -15.80 27.59
CA VAL A 262 15.48 -16.07 26.26
C VAL A 262 14.56 -17.05 25.53
N VAL A 263 14.22 -16.74 24.27
CA VAL A 263 13.41 -17.56 23.37
C VAL A 263 14.18 -17.85 22.09
N MET A 264 13.82 -18.95 21.41
CA MET A 264 14.50 -19.36 20.18
C MET A 264 13.86 -18.75 18.93
N SER A 265 14.71 -18.23 18.03
CA SER A 265 14.34 -17.79 16.70
C SER A 265 15.49 -18.02 15.72
N GLU A 266 15.33 -18.98 14.84
CA GLU A 266 16.30 -19.29 13.79
C GLU A 266 16.20 -18.29 12.63
N GLU A 267 14.98 -17.86 12.32
CA GLU A 267 14.68 -17.00 11.18
C GLU A 267 15.02 -15.50 11.38
N TYR A 268 15.06 -15.01 12.64
CA TYR A 268 15.24 -13.57 12.91
C TYR A 268 16.52 -13.24 13.66
N VAL A 269 17.40 -14.22 13.90
CA VAL A 269 18.69 -14.00 14.56
C VAL A 269 19.80 -14.55 13.71
N ASP A 270 20.68 -13.66 13.25
CA ASP A 270 21.88 -13.98 12.48
C ASP A 270 23.13 -13.30 13.08
N THR A 271 24.23 -13.36 12.35
CA THR A 271 25.53 -12.77 12.73
C THR A 271 25.99 -11.68 11.78
N SER A 272 25.07 -11.04 11.06
CA SER A 272 25.41 -9.95 10.13
C SER A 272 25.74 -8.64 10.84
N SER A 273 25.16 -8.42 12.03
CA SER A 273 25.38 -7.21 12.82
C SER A 273 24.99 -7.42 14.31
N GLY A 274 25.32 -6.43 15.14
CA GLY A 274 24.91 -6.40 16.54
C GLY A 274 25.72 -7.32 17.46
N SER A 275 25.04 -8.07 18.33
CA SER A 275 25.64 -8.97 19.33
C SER A 275 25.25 -10.45 19.14
N GLY A 276 24.34 -10.74 18.19
CA GLY A 276 23.76 -12.07 18.00
C GLY A 276 22.66 -12.43 19.01
N LEU A 277 22.29 -11.49 19.89
CA LEU A 277 21.11 -11.57 20.74
C LEU A 277 20.19 -10.40 20.37
N VAL A 278 18.96 -10.71 19.95
CA VAL A 278 18.02 -9.70 19.47
C VAL A 278 17.01 -9.35 20.55
N HIS A 279 16.91 -8.07 20.85
CA HIS A 279 15.86 -7.50 21.69
C HIS A 279 14.48 -7.80 21.10
N MET A 280 13.55 -8.30 21.90
CA MET A 280 12.20 -8.64 21.48
C MET A 280 11.16 -7.83 22.24
N ALA A 281 10.41 -7.01 21.52
CA ALA A 281 9.26 -6.25 22.01
C ALA A 281 8.03 -6.57 21.12
N PRO A 282 7.22 -7.60 21.43
CA PRO A 282 6.15 -8.09 20.58
C PRO A 282 5.09 -7.05 20.17
N GLY A 283 4.98 -5.99 20.97
CA GLY A 283 4.10 -4.86 20.65
C GLY A 283 4.70 -3.81 19.73
N CYS A 284 6.01 -3.90 19.40
CA CYS A 284 6.78 -2.87 18.70
C CYS A 284 7.45 -3.35 17.40
N GLY A 285 7.20 -4.57 16.97
CA GLY A 285 7.73 -5.12 15.72
C GLY A 285 6.88 -6.29 15.21
N PRO A 286 6.69 -6.48 13.90
CA PRO A 286 5.94 -7.60 13.35
C PRO A 286 6.65 -8.94 13.55
N GLU A 287 7.97 -8.99 13.41
CA GLU A 287 8.80 -10.18 13.66
C GLU A 287 8.77 -10.55 15.14
N ASP A 288 8.90 -9.57 16.03
CA ASP A 288 8.81 -9.73 17.47
C ASP A 288 7.42 -10.23 17.89
N TYR A 289 6.38 -9.74 17.22
CA TYR A 289 5.00 -10.20 17.42
C TYR A 289 4.84 -11.68 17.09
N GLU A 290 5.39 -12.15 15.97
CA GLU A 290 5.32 -13.57 15.56
C GLU A 290 6.01 -14.48 16.59
N VAL A 291 7.23 -14.12 16.99
CA VAL A 291 7.99 -14.90 18.00
C VAL A 291 7.30 -14.85 19.36
N GLY A 292 6.81 -13.68 19.77
CA GLY A 292 6.06 -13.50 21.01
C GLY A 292 4.81 -14.38 21.03
N HIS A 293 4.02 -14.37 19.96
CA HIS A 293 2.79 -15.16 19.83
C HIS A 293 3.07 -16.67 19.94
N ARG A 294 4.11 -17.19 19.25
CA ARG A 294 4.54 -18.60 19.34
C ARG A 294 4.92 -19.03 20.76
N ASN A 295 5.47 -18.08 21.51
CA ASN A 295 5.97 -18.34 22.88
C ASN A 295 4.97 -17.95 23.97
N ASN A 296 3.74 -17.54 23.60
CA ASN A 296 2.73 -17.02 24.53
C ASN A 296 3.23 -15.81 25.33
N ILE A 297 3.98 -14.92 24.67
CA ILE A 297 4.41 -13.61 25.20
C ILE A 297 3.55 -12.54 24.54
N PRO A 298 2.88 -11.65 25.32
CA PRO A 298 1.86 -10.76 24.78
C PRO A 298 2.46 -9.60 23.97
N ALA A 299 1.71 -9.09 23.01
CA ALA A 299 2.04 -7.88 22.27
C ALA A 299 1.70 -6.64 23.11
N TRP A 300 2.54 -6.33 24.08
CA TRP A 300 2.35 -5.21 24.97
C TRP A 300 3.00 -3.93 24.43
N ASN A 301 2.18 -2.90 24.26
CA ASN A 301 2.61 -1.56 23.85
C ASN A 301 1.58 -0.54 24.35
N LEU A 302 2.03 0.49 25.06
CA LEU A 302 1.21 1.55 25.62
C LEU A 302 1.58 2.93 25.02
N VAL A 303 2.10 2.96 23.81
CA VAL A 303 2.24 4.19 23.01
C VAL A 303 0.87 4.55 22.44
N LYS A 304 0.44 5.78 22.67
CA LYS A 304 -0.83 6.33 22.15
C LYS A 304 -0.76 6.55 20.63
N GLU A 305 -1.88 6.88 20.03
CA GLU A 305 -2.01 7.08 18.56
C GLU A 305 -1.09 8.19 18.02
N ASP A 306 -0.81 9.20 18.85
CA ASP A 306 0.07 10.33 18.51
C ASP A 306 1.56 10.03 18.73
N GLY A 307 1.92 8.79 19.05
CA GLY A 307 3.31 8.38 19.29
C GLY A 307 3.83 8.67 20.71
N VAL A 308 2.97 9.13 21.61
CA VAL A 308 3.33 9.51 22.99
C VAL A 308 3.05 8.35 23.95
N TYR A 309 3.95 8.11 24.88
CA TYR A 309 3.78 7.11 25.95
C TYR A 309 2.62 7.48 26.88
N SER A 310 1.75 6.51 27.17
CA SER A 310 0.59 6.71 28.05
C SER A 310 1.00 6.98 29.50
N GLU A 311 0.07 7.46 30.29
CA GLU A 311 0.23 7.78 31.72
C GLU A 311 0.64 6.54 32.54
N ASP A 312 0.27 5.34 32.11
CA ASP A 312 0.61 4.07 32.76
C ASP A 312 2.07 3.65 32.60
N MET A 313 2.88 4.42 31.86
CA MET A 313 4.30 4.16 31.63
C MET A 313 5.22 4.87 32.67
N GLY A 314 4.69 5.35 33.75
CA GLY A 314 5.45 5.91 34.86
C GLY A 314 6.43 7.02 34.43
N LYS A 315 7.72 6.84 34.68
CA LYS A 315 8.80 7.80 34.31
C LYS A 315 8.80 8.16 32.83
N PHE A 316 8.31 7.27 31.96
CA PHE A 316 8.31 7.45 30.50
C PHE A 316 7.05 8.13 29.97
N ALA A 317 6.04 8.34 30.82
CA ALA A 317 4.79 9.00 30.46
C ALA A 317 5.04 10.36 29.80
N GLY A 318 4.34 10.65 28.70
CA GLY A 318 4.46 11.91 27.99
C GLY A 318 5.66 12.02 27.02
N LEU A 319 6.61 11.06 27.02
CA LEU A 319 7.69 11.02 26.04
C LEU A 319 7.15 10.55 24.68
N HIS A 320 7.64 11.15 23.61
CA HIS A 320 7.33 10.72 22.25
C HIS A 320 8.35 9.69 21.76
N ALA A 321 7.90 8.54 21.31
CA ALA A 321 8.72 7.42 20.89
C ALA A 321 9.89 7.81 19.94
N ILE A 322 9.61 8.57 18.88
CA ILE A 322 10.62 8.97 17.90
C ILE A 322 11.39 10.21 18.35
N LYS A 323 10.68 11.28 18.76
CA LYS A 323 11.32 12.59 19.04
C LYS A 323 12.19 12.56 20.29
N ASP A 324 11.80 11.77 21.30
CA ASP A 324 12.51 11.62 22.57
C ASP A 324 13.35 10.32 22.64
N ASN A 325 13.63 9.68 21.50
CA ASN A 325 14.36 8.40 21.43
C ASN A 325 15.71 8.45 22.18
N SER A 326 16.45 9.57 22.11
CA SER A 326 17.71 9.74 22.81
C SER A 326 17.58 9.72 24.35
N ARG A 327 16.45 10.15 24.91
CA ARG A 327 16.22 10.17 26.36
C ARG A 327 16.17 8.75 26.96
N PHE A 328 15.66 7.78 26.18
CA PHE A 328 15.70 6.36 26.60
C PHE A 328 17.14 5.85 26.71
N THR A 329 18.01 6.27 25.79
CA THR A 329 19.44 5.97 25.88
C THR A 329 20.09 6.60 27.13
N GLU A 330 19.74 7.83 27.48
CA GLU A 330 20.23 8.53 28.68
C GLU A 330 19.78 7.77 29.92
N TYR A 331 18.51 7.39 30.04
CA TYR A 331 18.01 6.61 31.18
C TYR A 331 18.71 5.24 31.31
N LEU A 332 19.00 4.59 30.21
CA LEU A 332 19.78 3.33 30.20
C LEU A 332 21.24 3.55 30.65
N LYS A 333 21.84 4.70 30.31
CA LYS A 333 23.18 5.09 30.81
C LYS A 333 23.19 5.36 32.30
N GLU A 334 22.17 6.05 32.82
CA GLU A 334 21.99 6.26 34.28
C GLU A 334 21.95 4.94 35.05
N LYS A 335 21.36 3.89 34.44
CA LYS A 335 21.34 2.53 35.01
C LYS A 335 22.61 1.72 34.73
N ASN A 336 23.64 2.33 34.12
CA ASN A 336 24.87 1.63 33.68
C ASN A 336 24.58 0.42 32.79
N ALA A 337 23.49 0.48 31.99
CA ALA A 337 23.06 -0.62 31.13
C ALA A 337 23.60 -0.51 29.69
N VAL A 338 24.02 0.67 29.23
CA VAL A 338 24.62 0.87 27.90
C VAL A 338 26.12 0.57 27.96
N VAL A 339 26.56 -0.39 27.18
CA VAL A 339 27.99 -0.81 27.13
C VAL A 339 28.75 -0.22 25.95
N ALA A 340 28.05 0.07 24.83
CA ALA A 340 28.64 0.73 23.67
C ALA A 340 27.54 1.44 22.83
N GLN A 341 27.98 2.36 21.98
CA GLN A 341 27.15 3.05 20.99
C GLN A 341 27.89 3.07 19.64
N GLN A 342 27.12 2.95 18.56
CA GLN A 342 27.65 3.00 17.20
C GLN A 342 26.67 3.75 16.30
N VAL A 343 27.17 4.58 15.37
CA VAL A 343 26.36 5.11 14.29
C VAL A 343 26.25 4.08 13.20
N VAL A 344 25.05 3.73 12.84
CA VAL A 344 24.73 2.78 11.76
C VAL A 344 23.88 3.45 10.71
N GLU A 345 24.13 3.10 9.46
CA GLU A 345 23.27 3.47 8.33
C GLU A 345 22.38 2.27 7.97
N HIS A 346 21.09 2.48 7.99
CA HIS A 346 20.14 1.42 7.70
C HIS A 346 18.86 1.98 7.06
N SER A 347 18.14 1.11 6.37
CA SER A 347 16.86 1.45 5.76
C SER A 347 15.74 1.43 6.80
N TYR A 348 14.99 2.53 6.92
CA TYR A 348 13.90 2.66 7.89
C TYR A 348 12.58 3.05 7.22
N PRO A 349 11.44 2.44 7.60
CA PRO A 349 10.15 2.75 6.99
C PRO A 349 9.60 4.11 7.44
N HIS A 350 9.13 4.87 6.48
CA HIS A 350 8.44 6.16 6.65
C HIS A 350 7.06 6.08 6.03
N GLY A 351 6.13 6.85 6.53
CA GLY A 351 4.82 6.99 5.88
C GLY A 351 4.95 7.77 4.56
N GLN A 352 4.46 7.21 3.46
CA GLN A 352 4.52 7.88 2.13
C GLN A 352 3.89 9.28 2.11
N ARG A 353 2.92 9.55 3.00
CA ARG A 353 2.18 10.82 3.03
C ARG A 353 2.69 11.77 4.10
N SER A 354 3.05 11.25 5.27
CA SER A 354 3.60 12.05 6.35
C SER A 354 5.07 12.40 6.14
N HIS A 355 5.80 11.52 5.43
CA HIS A 355 7.26 11.50 5.32
C HIS A 355 7.98 11.37 6.67
N GLU A 356 7.24 11.02 7.72
CA GLU A 356 7.77 10.80 9.06
C GLU A 356 8.13 9.32 9.26
N PRO A 357 9.16 9.01 10.07
CA PRO A 357 9.45 7.63 10.45
C PRO A 357 8.25 7.03 11.19
N VAL A 358 7.87 5.81 10.81
CA VAL A 358 6.75 5.11 11.46
C VAL A 358 7.18 4.57 12.81
N ILE A 359 6.19 4.34 13.68
CA ILE A 359 6.33 3.45 14.83
C ILE A 359 5.62 2.15 14.52
N PHE A 360 6.02 1.07 15.17
CA PHE A 360 5.21 -0.14 15.20
C PHE A 360 4.46 -0.18 16.52
N ARG A 361 3.14 -0.35 16.45
CA ARG A 361 2.30 -0.48 17.64
C ARG A 361 1.24 -1.54 17.46
N THR A 362 0.85 -2.13 18.55
CA THR A 362 -0.24 -3.09 18.60
C THR A 362 -1.58 -2.37 18.43
N THR A 363 -2.36 -2.78 17.47
CA THR A 363 -3.68 -2.23 17.21
C THR A 363 -4.66 -3.33 16.81
N LYS A 364 -5.92 -3.18 17.20
CA LYS A 364 -7.00 -4.01 16.72
C LYS A 364 -7.41 -3.54 15.35
N GLN A 365 -7.49 -4.48 14.41
CA GLN A 365 -7.90 -4.23 13.03
C GLN A 365 -8.87 -5.32 12.59
N TRP A 366 -9.68 -5.02 11.59
CA TRP A 366 -10.46 -6.01 10.87
C TRP A 366 -9.65 -6.56 9.71
N PHE A 367 -9.72 -7.88 9.52
CA PHE A 367 -8.95 -8.59 8.51
C PHE A 367 -9.82 -9.44 7.62
N PHE A 368 -9.43 -9.50 6.33
CA PHE A 368 -9.81 -10.59 5.44
C PHE A 368 -8.79 -11.72 5.57
N LYS A 369 -9.28 -12.93 5.90
CA LYS A 369 -8.47 -14.15 5.97
C LYS A 369 -8.18 -14.64 4.56
N VAL A 370 -6.92 -14.59 4.13
CA VAL A 370 -6.47 -14.93 2.77
C VAL A 370 -5.28 -15.88 2.74
N GLU A 371 -4.56 -16.06 3.84
CA GLU A 371 -3.35 -16.89 3.89
C GLU A 371 -3.61 -18.35 3.49
N ASP A 372 -4.75 -18.90 3.81
CA ASP A 372 -5.13 -20.29 3.52
C ASP A 372 -5.62 -20.52 2.08
N ILE A 373 -5.87 -19.46 1.30
CA ILE A 373 -6.29 -19.56 -0.11
C ILE A 373 -5.19 -19.16 -1.10
N LYS A 374 -3.94 -19.01 -0.67
CA LYS A 374 -2.80 -18.63 -1.53
C LYS A 374 -2.69 -19.51 -2.77
N LYS A 375 -2.85 -20.83 -2.63
CA LYS A 375 -2.78 -21.78 -3.73
C LYS A 375 -3.86 -21.54 -4.79
N ASP A 376 -5.06 -21.15 -4.36
CA ASP A 376 -6.15 -20.83 -5.26
C ASP A 376 -5.92 -19.49 -5.97
N LEU A 377 -5.38 -18.50 -5.25
CA LEU A 377 -4.98 -17.21 -5.82
C LEU A 377 -3.91 -17.39 -6.90
N ILE A 378 -2.88 -18.19 -6.63
CA ILE A 378 -1.80 -18.49 -7.59
C ILE A 378 -2.36 -19.23 -8.81
N ARG A 379 -3.20 -20.25 -8.62
CA ARG A 379 -3.82 -21.01 -9.71
C ARG A 379 -4.66 -20.11 -10.64
N GLU A 380 -5.36 -19.13 -10.10
CA GLU A 380 -6.10 -18.15 -10.91
C GLU A 380 -5.17 -17.14 -11.57
N ASN A 381 -4.05 -16.76 -10.94
CA ASN A 381 -3.02 -15.91 -11.56
C ASN A 381 -2.37 -16.59 -12.77
N ASP A 382 -2.20 -17.92 -12.77
CA ASP A 382 -1.65 -18.68 -13.91
C ASP A 382 -2.47 -18.53 -15.20
N LYS A 383 -3.73 -18.14 -15.09
CA LYS A 383 -4.66 -17.93 -16.22
C LYS A 383 -4.65 -16.50 -16.75
N ILE A 384 -3.93 -15.58 -16.10
CA ILE A 384 -3.88 -14.15 -16.48
C ILE A 384 -2.74 -13.91 -17.47
N LYS A 385 -3.05 -13.27 -18.60
CA LYS A 385 -2.04 -12.78 -19.55
C LYS A 385 -1.38 -11.51 -19.03
N TRP A 386 -0.15 -11.64 -18.51
CA TRP A 386 0.65 -10.49 -18.05
C TRP A 386 1.55 -9.95 -19.16
N VAL A 387 1.53 -8.63 -19.35
CA VAL A 387 2.45 -7.91 -20.23
C VAL A 387 3.12 -6.77 -19.47
N PRO A 388 4.46 -6.86 -19.23
CA PRO A 388 5.35 -7.95 -19.60
C PRO A 388 5.20 -9.16 -18.65
N LYS A 389 5.78 -10.30 -19.02
CA LYS A 389 5.80 -11.53 -18.18
C LYS A 389 6.45 -11.30 -16.80
N ALA A 390 7.31 -10.29 -16.66
CA ALA A 390 7.86 -9.88 -15.37
C ALA A 390 6.77 -9.52 -14.33
N GLY A 391 5.63 -9.00 -14.79
CA GLY A 391 4.47 -8.73 -13.92
C GLY A 391 3.91 -10.01 -13.28
N TYR A 392 3.79 -11.09 -14.05
CA TYR A 392 3.41 -12.41 -13.53
C TYR A 392 4.35 -12.87 -12.41
N ASN A 393 5.66 -12.84 -12.67
CA ASN A 393 6.66 -13.31 -11.68
C ASN A 393 6.59 -12.49 -10.38
N ALA A 394 6.50 -11.16 -10.52
CA ALA A 394 6.41 -10.26 -9.37
C ALA A 394 5.12 -10.49 -8.58
N PHE A 395 3.99 -10.68 -9.26
CA PHE A 395 2.71 -10.92 -8.61
C PHE A 395 2.65 -12.29 -7.96
N ASN A 396 3.17 -13.33 -8.61
CA ASN A 396 3.26 -14.68 -8.04
C ASN A 396 4.08 -14.68 -6.74
N SER A 397 5.28 -14.08 -6.77
CA SER A 397 6.12 -13.93 -5.57
C SER A 397 5.42 -13.16 -4.44
N TRP A 398 4.62 -12.15 -4.78
CA TRP A 398 3.79 -11.45 -3.79
C TRP A 398 2.73 -12.36 -3.17
N LEU A 399 2.00 -13.15 -3.99
CA LEU A 399 0.96 -14.08 -3.52
C LEU A 399 1.54 -15.21 -2.64
N GLU A 400 2.72 -15.72 -2.94
CA GLU A 400 3.42 -16.71 -2.12
C GLU A 400 3.67 -16.19 -0.69
N ASN A 401 3.96 -14.90 -0.55
CA ASN A 401 4.26 -14.23 0.72
C ASN A 401 3.07 -13.43 1.28
N LEU A 402 1.85 -13.67 0.76
CA LEU A 402 0.66 -12.95 1.18
C LEU A 402 0.34 -13.24 2.65
N ARG A 403 -0.07 -12.21 3.38
CA ARG A 403 -0.62 -12.29 4.74
C ARG A 403 -2.07 -11.84 4.73
N ASP A 404 -2.81 -12.19 5.79
CA ASP A 404 -4.18 -11.70 5.96
C ASP A 404 -4.24 -10.18 5.82
N ASN A 405 -5.23 -9.71 5.07
CA ASN A 405 -5.32 -8.32 4.65
C ASN A 405 -6.11 -7.49 5.67
N SER A 406 -5.46 -6.48 6.28
CA SER A 406 -6.17 -5.50 7.10
C SER A 406 -7.06 -4.62 6.22
N ILE A 407 -8.31 -4.43 6.62
CA ILE A 407 -9.32 -3.67 5.87
C ILE A 407 -9.83 -2.43 6.60
N SER A 408 -9.40 -2.18 7.83
CA SER A 408 -9.88 -1.06 8.64
C SER A 408 -8.84 0.05 8.76
N LYS A 409 -9.30 1.30 8.82
CA LYS A 409 -8.49 2.51 9.01
C LYS A 409 -9.15 3.43 10.03
N GLN A 410 -8.34 4.06 10.86
CA GLN A 410 -8.78 4.99 11.89
C GLN A 410 -8.84 6.42 11.33
N ARG A 411 -9.76 6.63 10.36
CA ARG A 411 -9.92 7.90 9.61
C ARG A 411 -11.38 8.34 9.60
N TYR A 412 -11.64 9.55 9.05
CA TYR A 412 -12.98 10.11 8.91
C TYR A 412 -13.53 10.03 7.49
N TRP A 413 -12.65 10.16 6.47
CA TRP A 413 -13.04 10.17 5.07
C TRP A 413 -12.74 8.83 4.40
N GLY A 414 -13.77 8.02 4.24
CA GLY A 414 -13.74 6.70 3.63
C GLY A 414 -15.09 6.02 3.76
N THR A 415 -15.26 4.90 3.10
CA THR A 415 -16.44 4.06 3.25
C THR A 415 -16.50 3.51 4.68
N PRO A 416 -17.57 3.78 5.45
CA PRO A 416 -17.69 3.26 6.80
C PRO A 416 -17.72 1.74 6.81
N ILE A 417 -16.99 1.11 7.75
CA ILE A 417 -17.03 -0.33 7.89
C ILE A 417 -18.44 -0.79 8.30
N PRO A 418 -19.05 -1.79 7.61
CA PRO A 418 -20.46 -2.14 7.81
C PRO A 418 -20.68 -3.11 8.97
N ILE A 419 -20.13 -2.81 10.14
CA ILE A 419 -20.18 -3.68 11.32
C ILE A 419 -20.81 -2.94 12.49
N TRP A 420 -21.93 -3.45 12.99
CA TRP A 420 -22.62 -2.97 14.18
C TRP A 420 -22.40 -3.94 15.32
N ARG A 421 -21.86 -3.47 16.42
CA ARG A 421 -21.40 -4.26 17.58
C ARG A 421 -22.21 -3.96 18.82
N ASN A 422 -22.54 -5.01 19.58
CA ASN A 422 -23.12 -4.88 20.91
C ASN A 422 -22.07 -4.34 21.91
N ALA A 423 -22.42 -3.29 22.65
CA ALA A 423 -21.51 -2.66 23.61
C ALA A 423 -21.16 -3.59 24.80
N GLU A 424 -22.09 -4.48 25.18
CA GLU A 424 -21.92 -5.39 26.32
C GLU A 424 -21.12 -6.65 25.96
N ASN A 425 -21.14 -7.06 24.67
CA ASN A 425 -20.40 -8.21 24.18
C ASN A 425 -19.76 -7.90 22.82
N PRO A 426 -18.46 -7.62 22.79
CA PRO A 426 -17.75 -7.29 21.53
C PRO A 426 -17.75 -8.39 20.47
N ASP A 427 -17.95 -9.65 20.84
CA ASP A 427 -18.02 -10.78 19.91
C ASP A 427 -19.42 -10.94 19.27
N ASP A 428 -20.41 -10.20 19.79
CA ASP A 428 -21.77 -10.16 19.27
C ASP A 428 -21.91 -8.95 18.33
N TYR A 429 -21.85 -9.18 17.02
CA TYR A 429 -21.92 -8.13 16.01
C TYR A 429 -22.73 -8.54 14.78
N ILE A 430 -23.22 -7.55 14.06
CA ILE A 430 -24.00 -7.69 12.83
C ILE A 430 -23.19 -7.07 11.68
N VAL A 431 -22.98 -7.82 10.62
CA VAL A 431 -22.41 -7.30 9.36
C VAL A 431 -23.54 -7.03 8.39
N VAL A 432 -23.60 -5.80 7.90
CA VAL A 432 -24.61 -5.31 6.97
C VAL A 432 -24.08 -5.34 5.55
N GLY A 433 -24.84 -5.82 4.60
CA GLY A 433 -24.39 -5.99 3.21
C GLY A 433 -24.89 -4.92 2.22
N SER A 434 -25.77 -4.00 2.67
CA SER A 434 -26.25 -2.88 1.86
C SER A 434 -26.92 -1.82 2.71
N ILE A 435 -27.01 -0.60 2.16
CA ILE A 435 -27.75 0.51 2.79
C ILE A 435 -29.21 0.13 3.01
N LYS A 436 -29.84 -0.54 2.05
CA LYS A 436 -31.21 -1.04 2.16
C LYS A 436 -31.38 -2.03 3.32
N GLU A 437 -30.43 -2.96 3.52
CA GLU A 437 -30.45 -3.86 4.66
C GLU A 437 -30.33 -3.09 5.98
N LEU A 438 -29.47 -2.07 6.04
CA LEU A 438 -29.34 -1.22 7.22
C LEU A 438 -30.65 -0.49 7.55
N GLU A 439 -31.30 0.08 6.55
CA GLU A 439 -32.61 0.77 6.72
C GLU A 439 -33.68 -0.20 7.26
N GLN A 440 -33.71 -1.44 6.76
CA GLN A 440 -34.62 -2.47 7.26
C GLN A 440 -34.33 -2.87 8.70
N LEU A 441 -33.05 -3.03 9.07
CA LEU A 441 -32.65 -3.46 10.41
C LEU A 441 -32.80 -2.34 11.46
N SER A 442 -32.59 -1.09 11.07
CA SER A 442 -32.62 0.07 11.97
C SER A 442 -33.99 0.75 12.03
N GLY A 443 -34.80 0.60 11.00
CA GLY A 443 -36.05 1.36 10.80
C GLY A 443 -35.81 2.84 10.46
N LYS A 444 -34.57 3.23 10.13
CA LYS A 444 -34.20 4.62 9.79
C LYS A 444 -33.72 4.69 8.34
N LYS A 445 -34.06 5.79 7.66
CA LYS A 445 -33.55 6.09 6.32
C LYS A 445 -32.12 6.62 6.39
N VAL A 446 -31.28 6.16 5.48
CA VAL A 446 -29.88 6.60 5.36
C VAL A 446 -29.79 7.66 4.27
N GLU A 447 -29.70 8.93 4.64
CA GLU A 447 -29.55 10.03 3.67
C GLU A 447 -28.07 10.17 3.22
N GLU A 448 -27.14 10.11 4.16
CA GLU A 448 -25.70 10.20 3.93
C GLU A 448 -24.98 9.02 4.61
N PRO A 449 -24.32 8.12 3.84
CA PRO A 449 -23.73 6.92 4.41
C PRO A 449 -22.34 7.14 5.05
N HIS A 450 -21.78 8.35 4.99
CA HIS A 450 -20.48 8.65 5.59
C HIS A 450 -20.57 8.98 7.09
N ILE A 451 -19.44 9.00 7.75
CA ILE A 451 -19.25 9.54 9.10
C ILE A 451 -19.50 11.05 9.07
N PRO A 452 -20.17 11.68 10.07
CA PRO A 452 -20.70 11.08 11.29
C PRO A 452 -22.15 10.55 11.19
N TRP A 453 -22.86 10.81 10.09
CA TRP A 453 -24.30 10.52 9.96
C TRP A 453 -24.63 9.04 10.13
N ILE A 454 -23.79 8.16 9.58
CA ILE A 454 -23.97 6.71 9.69
C ILE A 454 -23.79 6.22 11.13
N ASP A 455 -22.98 6.91 11.94
CA ASP A 455 -22.72 6.56 13.35
C ASP A 455 -23.91 6.77 14.26
N GLU A 456 -24.89 7.60 13.84
CA GLU A 456 -26.14 7.86 14.56
C GLU A 456 -27.17 6.73 14.36
N ILE A 457 -26.88 5.77 13.49
CA ILE A 457 -27.78 4.67 13.16
C ILE A 457 -27.48 3.47 14.05
N GLU A 458 -28.36 3.19 14.99
CA GLU A 458 -28.31 2.02 15.85
C GLU A 458 -29.22 0.90 15.32
N ILE A 459 -28.80 -0.35 15.46
CA ILE A 459 -29.64 -1.51 15.19
C ILE A 459 -30.15 -2.06 16.54
N LYS A 460 -31.46 -2.21 16.67
CA LYS A 460 -32.10 -2.82 17.84
C LYS A 460 -32.62 -4.21 17.48
N LYS A 461 -32.06 -5.25 18.09
CA LYS A 461 -32.45 -6.64 17.81
C LYS A 461 -32.45 -7.47 19.09
N SER A 462 -33.56 -8.19 19.33
CA SER A 462 -33.69 -9.10 20.50
C SER A 462 -33.36 -8.44 21.84
N GLY A 463 -33.82 -7.20 22.05
CA GLY A 463 -33.56 -6.43 23.27
C GLY A 463 -32.17 -5.85 23.42
N LYS A 464 -31.27 -6.06 22.46
CA LYS A 464 -29.91 -5.54 22.42
C LYS A 464 -29.79 -4.36 21.48
N THR A 465 -28.85 -3.45 21.78
CA THR A 465 -28.50 -2.30 20.91
C THR A 465 -27.11 -2.49 20.34
N TYR A 466 -27.01 -2.35 19.03
CA TYR A 466 -25.74 -2.47 18.28
C TYR A 466 -25.39 -1.11 17.71
N LYS A 467 -24.16 -0.68 17.93
CA LYS A 467 -23.57 0.57 17.41
C LYS A 467 -22.49 0.26 16.40
N ARG A 468 -22.34 1.11 15.41
CA ARG A 468 -21.33 0.93 14.37
C ARG A 468 -19.92 1.00 14.97
N VAL A 469 -19.02 0.16 14.45
CA VAL A 469 -17.58 0.25 14.69
C VAL A 469 -17.04 1.53 14.05
N PRO A 470 -16.26 2.39 14.76
CA PRO A 470 -15.95 3.76 14.30
C PRO A 470 -15.01 3.84 13.09
N ASP A 471 -14.41 2.73 12.67
CA ASP A 471 -13.45 2.71 11.57
C ASP A 471 -14.11 2.88 10.20
N VAL A 472 -13.29 3.24 9.21
CA VAL A 472 -13.62 3.20 7.78
C VAL A 472 -12.89 2.05 7.11
N LEU A 473 -13.33 1.62 5.93
CA LEU A 473 -12.61 0.67 5.09
C LEU A 473 -11.33 1.32 4.57
N ASP A 474 -10.32 0.49 4.37
CA ASP A 474 -9.12 0.89 3.64
C ASP A 474 -9.51 1.24 2.20
N VAL A 475 -9.06 2.36 1.68
CA VAL A 475 -9.33 2.83 0.31
C VAL A 475 -8.93 1.82 -0.77
N TRP A 476 -8.03 0.91 -0.46
CA TRP A 476 -7.70 -0.21 -1.35
C TRP A 476 -8.84 -1.22 -1.49
N VAL A 477 -9.75 -1.28 -0.53
CA VAL A 477 -10.99 -2.06 -0.67
C VAL A 477 -11.91 -1.39 -1.68
N ASP A 478 -12.05 -0.05 -1.64
CA ASP A 478 -12.77 0.71 -2.67
C ASP A 478 -12.24 0.31 -4.07
N ALA A 479 -10.93 0.45 -4.26
CA ALA A 479 -10.27 0.10 -5.53
C ALA A 479 -10.40 -1.39 -5.89
N GLY A 480 -10.40 -2.29 -4.90
CA GLY A 480 -10.53 -3.74 -5.08
C GLY A 480 -11.92 -4.17 -5.54
N THR A 481 -12.95 -3.36 -5.30
CA THR A 481 -14.34 -3.68 -5.65
C THR A 481 -14.78 -3.14 -7.01
N VAL A 482 -13.93 -2.37 -7.70
CA VAL A 482 -14.29 -1.76 -9.00
C VAL A 482 -14.64 -2.79 -10.07
N SER A 483 -14.19 -4.04 -9.94
CA SER A 483 -14.54 -5.14 -10.85
C SER A 483 -16.04 -5.32 -11.03
N TRP A 484 -16.83 -5.01 -10.03
CA TRP A 484 -18.29 -5.09 -10.07
C TRP A 484 -18.97 -3.76 -9.80
N ASN A 485 -18.38 -2.86 -9.02
CA ASN A 485 -18.94 -1.53 -8.79
C ASN A 485 -18.99 -0.69 -10.09
N SER A 486 -18.02 -0.88 -10.99
CA SER A 486 -18.05 -0.26 -12.32
C SER A 486 -19.20 -0.78 -13.18
N LEU A 487 -19.80 -1.91 -12.83
CA LEU A 487 -20.91 -2.58 -13.51
C LEU A 487 -22.26 -2.37 -12.81
N ASP A 488 -22.31 -1.50 -11.79
CA ASP A 488 -23.46 -1.23 -10.93
C ASP A 488 -23.97 -2.44 -10.15
N PHE A 489 -23.14 -3.47 -9.93
CA PHE A 489 -23.49 -4.60 -9.08
C PHE A 489 -23.30 -4.21 -7.59
N PRO A 490 -24.23 -4.60 -6.67
CA PRO A 490 -25.26 -5.65 -6.82
C PRO A 490 -26.61 -5.17 -7.39
N HIS A 491 -26.75 -3.94 -7.82
CA HIS A 491 -28.01 -3.41 -8.34
C HIS A 491 -28.32 -3.86 -9.76
N ASN A 492 -27.30 -4.19 -10.55
CA ASN A 492 -27.41 -4.67 -11.94
C ASN A 492 -26.60 -5.94 -12.17
N GLU A 493 -27.27 -7.09 -12.26
CA GLU A 493 -26.62 -8.37 -12.52
C GLU A 493 -26.28 -8.61 -14.01
N ASP A 494 -26.98 -7.96 -14.94
CA ASP A 494 -26.80 -8.22 -16.36
C ASP A 494 -25.46 -7.68 -16.86
N ASN A 495 -25.05 -6.50 -16.41
CA ASN A 495 -23.71 -5.99 -16.70
C ASN A 495 -22.61 -6.90 -16.13
N LEU A 496 -22.81 -7.44 -14.93
CA LEU A 496 -21.85 -8.36 -14.34
C LEU A 496 -21.70 -9.63 -15.19
N LYS A 497 -22.81 -10.22 -15.67
CA LYS A 497 -22.77 -11.41 -16.54
C LYS A 497 -22.05 -11.12 -17.87
N LYS A 498 -22.15 -9.90 -18.37
CA LYS A 498 -21.62 -9.49 -19.68
C LYS A 498 -20.14 -9.12 -19.63
N PHE A 499 -19.69 -8.39 -18.60
CA PHE A 499 -18.38 -7.73 -18.55
C PHE A 499 -17.45 -8.23 -17.45
N PHE A 500 -17.82 -9.26 -16.67
CA PHE A 500 -16.98 -9.81 -15.63
C PHE A 500 -16.54 -11.26 -15.93
N PRO A 501 -15.25 -11.59 -15.82
CA PRO A 501 -14.11 -10.74 -15.46
C PRO A 501 -13.77 -9.71 -16.54
N ALA A 502 -13.02 -8.65 -16.18
CA ALA A 502 -12.56 -7.67 -17.15
C ALA A 502 -11.58 -8.32 -18.15
N ASP A 503 -11.74 -8.08 -19.45
CA ASP A 503 -10.85 -8.61 -20.48
C ASP A 503 -9.43 -8.03 -20.37
N PHE A 504 -9.32 -6.78 -19.90
CA PHE A 504 -8.07 -6.04 -19.87
C PHE A 504 -8.04 -4.99 -18.76
N ILE A 505 -6.95 -4.95 -18.01
CA ILE A 505 -6.62 -3.87 -17.06
C ILE A 505 -5.22 -3.35 -17.32
N LEU A 506 -4.95 -2.09 -16.93
CA LEU A 506 -3.66 -1.44 -17.14
C LEU A 506 -3.34 -0.52 -15.99
N GLU A 507 -2.17 -0.70 -15.35
CA GLU A 507 -1.63 0.19 -14.31
C GLU A 507 -0.10 0.11 -14.18
N GLY A 508 0.46 0.96 -13.32
CA GLY A 508 1.89 1.01 -13.02
C GLY A 508 2.40 -0.23 -12.27
N LYS A 509 3.70 -0.48 -12.38
CA LYS A 509 4.38 -1.62 -11.73
C LYS A 509 4.29 -1.63 -10.20
N ASP A 510 4.04 -0.49 -9.57
CA ASP A 510 3.80 -0.36 -8.14
C ASP A 510 2.48 -1.00 -7.68
N GLN A 511 1.53 -1.20 -8.61
CA GLN A 511 0.21 -1.78 -8.33
C GLN A 511 0.20 -3.30 -8.12
N ILE A 512 1.31 -3.97 -8.28
CA ILE A 512 1.50 -5.38 -7.91
C ILE A 512 1.06 -5.64 -6.46
N ARG A 513 1.42 -4.73 -5.55
CA ARG A 513 1.09 -4.83 -4.11
C ARG A 513 -0.16 -4.05 -3.72
N GLY A 514 -0.67 -3.22 -4.60
CA GLY A 514 -1.83 -2.37 -4.42
C GLY A 514 -3.07 -2.89 -5.15
N TRP A 515 -3.44 -2.22 -6.25
CA TRP A 515 -4.71 -2.46 -6.95
C TRP A 515 -4.84 -3.87 -7.54
N PHE A 516 -3.82 -4.39 -8.23
CA PHE A 516 -3.88 -5.76 -8.78
C PHE A 516 -4.13 -6.80 -7.69
N ASN A 517 -3.47 -6.64 -6.54
CA ASN A 517 -3.63 -7.52 -5.39
C ASN A 517 -5.06 -7.48 -4.83
N LEU A 518 -5.60 -6.27 -4.59
CA LEU A 518 -6.94 -6.15 -3.97
C LEU A 518 -8.06 -6.55 -4.93
N LEU A 519 -7.94 -6.27 -6.25
CA LEU A 519 -8.85 -6.80 -7.26
C LEU A 519 -8.92 -8.32 -7.20
N HIS A 520 -7.77 -8.96 -7.15
CA HIS A 520 -7.67 -10.42 -7.16
C HIS A 520 -8.20 -11.03 -5.85
N ILE A 521 -7.79 -10.50 -4.71
CA ILE A 521 -8.27 -10.96 -3.38
C ILE A 521 -9.79 -10.78 -3.25
N ALA A 522 -10.30 -9.58 -3.53
CA ALA A 522 -11.71 -9.27 -3.36
C ALA A 522 -12.60 -10.17 -4.23
N SER A 523 -12.19 -10.40 -5.48
CA SER A 523 -12.89 -11.27 -6.42
C SER A 523 -12.85 -12.74 -5.98
N MET A 524 -11.69 -13.23 -5.55
CA MET A 524 -11.56 -14.61 -5.07
C MET A 524 -12.37 -14.85 -3.79
N LEU A 525 -12.35 -13.92 -2.85
CA LEU A 525 -13.13 -14.02 -1.61
C LEU A 525 -14.64 -13.99 -1.85
N SER A 526 -15.11 -13.12 -2.75
CA SER A 526 -16.53 -12.94 -3.02
C SER A 526 -17.07 -13.93 -4.07
N MET A 527 -16.47 -13.95 -5.25
CA MET A 527 -16.97 -14.66 -6.45
C MET A 527 -16.24 -15.99 -6.74
N GLY A 528 -15.07 -16.24 -6.13
CA GLY A 528 -14.31 -17.49 -6.29
C GLY A 528 -13.56 -17.61 -7.61
N LYS A 529 -13.36 -16.51 -8.36
CA LYS A 529 -12.62 -16.47 -9.62
C LYS A 529 -11.84 -15.17 -9.77
N ARG A 530 -10.89 -15.12 -10.72
CA ARG A 530 -10.11 -13.90 -11.02
C ARG A 530 -11.01 -12.76 -11.49
N SER A 531 -10.56 -11.53 -11.32
CA SER A 531 -11.29 -10.32 -11.70
C SER A 531 -10.94 -9.79 -13.09
N PHE A 532 -9.84 -10.27 -13.70
CA PHE A 532 -9.38 -9.84 -15.01
C PHE A 532 -8.62 -10.97 -15.74
N ASP A 533 -8.61 -10.90 -17.07
CA ASP A 533 -8.00 -11.90 -17.95
C ASP A 533 -6.63 -11.47 -18.48
N ALA A 534 -6.42 -10.16 -18.68
CA ALA A 534 -5.12 -9.63 -19.05
C ALA A 534 -4.76 -8.38 -18.23
N ALA A 535 -3.48 -8.26 -17.89
CA ALA A 535 -2.92 -7.11 -17.18
C ALA A 535 -1.70 -6.55 -17.92
N TYR A 536 -1.78 -5.29 -18.31
CA TYR A 536 -0.64 -4.55 -18.85
C TYR A 536 -0.02 -3.71 -17.74
N MET A 537 1.28 -3.87 -17.53
CA MET A 537 2.02 -3.16 -16.50
C MET A 537 2.99 -2.18 -17.15
N HIS A 538 2.91 -0.89 -16.80
CA HIS A 538 3.87 0.13 -17.24
C HIS A 538 4.80 0.54 -16.09
N GLY A 539 5.93 1.18 -16.44
CA GLY A 539 6.85 1.78 -15.47
C GLY A 539 6.43 3.17 -15.00
N PHE A 540 7.40 3.93 -14.49
CA PHE A 540 7.23 5.33 -14.09
C PHE A 540 7.70 6.29 -15.19
N ILE A 541 7.26 7.56 -15.13
CA ILE A 541 7.81 8.61 -15.94
C ILE A 541 8.83 9.40 -15.11
N ASN A 542 10.04 9.46 -15.63
CA ASN A 542 11.16 10.19 -15.07
C ASN A 542 11.51 11.41 -15.95
N ASP A 543 12.33 12.32 -15.44
CA ASP A 543 12.93 13.39 -16.25
C ASP A 543 13.97 12.81 -17.25
N ALA A 544 14.53 13.65 -18.12
CA ALA A 544 15.51 13.24 -19.11
C ALA A 544 16.78 12.61 -18.53
N MET A 545 17.05 12.84 -17.24
CA MET A 545 18.20 12.28 -16.51
C MET A 545 17.85 11.00 -15.75
N GLY A 546 16.64 10.47 -15.92
CA GLY A 546 16.17 9.27 -15.21
C GLY A 546 15.75 9.51 -13.75
N ARG A 547 15.59 10.77 -13.32
CA ARG A 547 15.19 11.10 -11.94
C ARG A 547 13.66 11.21 -11.86
N LYS A 548 13.11 10.80 -10.73
CA LYS A 548 11.68 10.99 -10.44
C LYS A 548 11.27 12.45 -10.56
N MET A 549 10.19 12.72 -11.28
CA MET A 549 9.64 14.07 -11.38
C MET A 549 8.92 14.46 -10.08
N SER A 550 9.23 15.64 -9.55
CA SER A 550 8.52 16.21 -8.42
C SER A 550 8.49 17.75 -8.48
N LYS A 551 7.48 18.36 -7.87
CA LYS A 551 7.36 19.82 -7.78
C LYS A 551 8.52 20.43 -6.98
N SER A 552 9.02 19.73 -5.96
CA SER A 552 10.13 20.18 -5.12
C SER A 552 11.47 20.19 -5.85
N LEU A 553 11.66 19.35 -6.87
CA LEU A 553 12.87 19.34 -7.70
C LEU A 553 12.78 20.28 -8.90
N GLY A 554 11.63 20.91 -9.15
CA GLY A 554 11.43 21.82 -10.28
C GLY A 554 11.48 21.14 -11.66
N ASN A 555 11.47 19.81 -11.72
CA ASN A 555 11.50 19.00 -12.95
C ASN A 555 10.11 18.44 -13.33
N TYR A 556 9.05 18.94 -12.70
CA TYR A 556 7.69 18.51 -12.94
C TYR A 556 7.09 19.18 -14.17
N ILE A 557 6.59 18.38 -15.12
CA ILE A 557 6.00 18.84 -16.39
C ILE A 557 4.52 18.47 -16.39
N LEU A 558 3.66 19.43 -16.76
CA LEU A 558 2.23 19.18 -16.92
C LEU A 558 1.90 18.75 -18.35
N PRO A 559 0.97 17.81 -18.56
CA PRO A 559 0.49 17.45 -19.90
C PRO A 559 -0.01 18.66 -20.71
N GLU A 560 -0.67 19.61 -20.06
CA GLU A 560 -1.21 20.82 -20.68
C GLU A 560 -0.11 21.68 -21.33
N GLU A 561 1.09 21.78 -20.72
CA GLU A 561 2.23 22.50 -21.30
C GLU A 561 2.70 21.88 -22.61
N VAL A 562 2.71 20.53 -22.65
CA VAL A 562 3.08 19.78 -23.85
C VAL A 562 2.00 19.87 -24.91
N ILE A 563 0.76 19.71 -24.53
CA ILE A 563 -0.41 19.76 -25.42
C ILE A 563 -0.54 21.13 -26.08
N SER A 564 -0.33 22.22 -25.35
CA SER A 564 -0.39 23.57 -25.90
C SER A 564 0.69 23.82 -26.95
N LYS A 565 1.86 23.16 -26.85
CA LYS A 565 2.98 23.36 -27.75
C LYS A 565 2.99 22.40 -28.95
N TYR A 566 2.63 21.13 -28.73
CA TYR A 566 2.76 20.06 -29.71
C TYR A 566 1.45 19.38 -30.08
N GLY A 567 0.35 19.66 -29.38
CA GLY A 567 -0.93 18.96 -29.54
C GLY A 567 -1.02 17.65 -28.76
N SER A 568 -2.26 17.23 -28.50
CA SER A 568 -2.55 15.99 -27.76
C SER A 568 -2.13 14.73 -28.52
N ASP A 569 -2.28 14.71 -29.85
CA ASP A 569 -1.90 13.55 -30.67
C ASP A 569 -0.40 13.26 -30.61
N THR A 570 0.43 14.32 -30.61
CA THR A 570 1.87 14.18 -30.46
C THR A 570 2.24 13.60 -29.10
N LEU A 571 1.64 14.12 -28.02
CA LEU A 571 1.87 13.63 -26.67
C LEU A 571 1.47 12.16 -26.55
N ARG A 572 0.28 11.78 -27.05
CA ARG A 572 -0.21 10.39 -27.07
C ARG A 572 0.71 9.47 -27.87
N CYS A 573 1.09 9.86 -29.08
CA CYS A 573 2.01 9.09 -29.93
C CYS A 573 3.36 8.87 -29.23
N TYR A 574 3.91 9.89 -28.61
CA TYR A 574 5.15 9.82 -27.83
C TYR A 574 5.01 8.85 -26.65
N MET A 575 3.95 8.97 -25.85
CA MET A 575 3.73 8.15 -24.67
C MET A 575 3.50 6.68 -25.00
N ILE A 576 2.79 6.38 -26.09
CA ILE A 576 2.56 5.00 -26.50
C ILE A 576 3.85 4.34 -26.98
N SER A 577 4.69 5.06 -27.73
CA SER A 577 5.92 4.53 -28.34
C SER A 577 7.16 4.62 -27.44
N GLY A 578 7.07 5.25 -26.27
CA GLY A 578 8.25 5.76 -25.55
C GLY A 578 9.13 4.70 -24.92
N THR A 579 8.60 3.54 -24.55
CA THR A 579 9.37 2.46 -23.91
C THR A 579 8.64 1.12 -23.97
N ASN A 580 9.37 0.03 -23.72
CA ASN A 580 8.79 -1.31 -23.62
C ASN A 580 7.92 -1.47 -22.37
N PRO A 581 6.93 -2.38 -22.39
CA PRO A 581 6.09 -2.67 -21.24
C PRO A 581 6.91 -2.96 -19.98
N GLY A 582 6.51 -2.38 -18.84
CA GLY A 582 7.16 -2.54 -17.54
C GLY A 582 8.38 -1.67 -17.28
N LEU A 583 8.96 -1.05 -18.32
CA LEU A 583 10.11 -0.15 -18.18
C LEU A 583 9.67 1.30 -17.92
N ASP A 584 10.57 2.06 -17.30
CA ASP A 584 10.36 3.47 -17.05
C ASP A 584 10.55 4.29 -18.33
N LEU A 585 9.77 5.35 -18.47
CA LEU A 585 9.87 6.30 -19.57
C LEU A 585 10.65 7.52 -19.11
N ASN A 586 11.83 7.74 -19.67
CA ASN A 586 12.58 8.98 -19.47
C ASN A 586 12.10 10.04 -20.46
N TYR A 587 11.46 11.09 -19.93
CA TYR A 587 10.84 12.12 -20.75
C TYR A 587 11.88 12.93 -21.53
N ASN A 588 11.76 12.97 -22.87
CA ASN A 588 12.69 13.67 -23.76
C ASN A 588 11.94 14.56 -24.76
N PHE A 589 12.23 15.86 -24.73
CA PHE A 589 11.62 16.82 -25.65
C PHE A 589 12.05 16.63 -27.12
N ASP A 590 13.25 16.14 -27.38
CA ASP A 590 13.72 15.97 -28.75
C ASP A 590 13.01 14.82 -29.45
N ASP A 591 12.76 13.72 -28.75
CA ASP A 591 11.92 12.62 -29.26
C ASP A 591 10.48 13.08 -29.52
N MET A 592 9.96 13.98 -28.68
CA MET A 592 8.65 14.59 -28.87
C MET A 592 8.59 15.38 -30.21
N LYS A 593 9.63 16.15 -30.52
CA LYS A 593 9.73 16.89 -31.80
C LYS A 593 9.76 15.96 -33.00
N VAL A 594 10.36 14.78 -32.89
CA VAL A 594 10.35 13.77 -33.96
C VAL A 594 8.93 13.28 -34.22
N LYS A 595 8.19 12.93 -33.15
CA LYS A 595 6.78 12.50 -33.25
C LYS A 595 5.90 13.60 -33.86
N TYR A 596 6.09 14.84 -33.42
CA TYR A 596 5.39 16.00 -34.00
C TYR A 596 5.61 16.13 -35.50
N ARG A 597 6.86 16.03 -35.95
CA ARG A 597 7.18 16.07 -37.41
C ARG A 597 6.52 14.94 -38.18
N ASN A 598 6.55 13.72 -37.67
CA ASN A 598 5.91 12.58 -38.33
C ASN A 598 4.40 12.79 -38.52
N LEU A 599 3.72 13.26 -37.48
CA LEU A 599 2.28 13.57 -37.56
C LEU A 599 2.01 14.77 -38.48
N THR A 600 2.90 15.77 -38.52
CA THR A 600 2.80 16.91 -39.44
C THR A 600 2.91 16.48 -40.90
N VAL A 601 3.79 15.52 -41.22
CA VAL A 601 3.88 14.96 -42.57
C VAL A 601 2.56 14.27 -42.99
N LEU A 602 1.99 13.47 -42.07
CA LEU A 602 0.70 12.81 -42.33
C LEU A 602 -0.44 13.82 -42.52
N TRP A 603 -0.47 14.87 -41.72
CA TRP A 603 -1.44 15.97 -41.81
C TRP A 603 -1.33 16.73 -43.13
N ASN A 604 -0.11 17.04 -43.55
CA ASN A 604 0.15 17.74 -44.80
C ASN A 604 -0.24 16.87 -46.01
N LEU A 605 0.03 15.57 -45.97
CA LEU A 605 -0.39 14.61 -47.02
C LEU A 605 -1.91 14.56 -47.14
N HIS A 606 -2.62 14.54 -45.99
CA HIS A 606 -4.07 14.57 -45.94
C HIS A 606 -4.64 15.85 -46.60
N ASN A 607 -4.11 17.02 -46.25
CA ASN A 607 -4.52 18.29 -46.85
C ASN A 607 -4.22 18.35 -48.33
N TYR A 608 -3.06 17.83 -48.76
CA TYR A 608 -2.69 17.77 -50.15
C TYR A 608 -3.68 16.93 -50.99
N ILE A 609 -4.12 15.79 -50.46
CA ILE A 609 -5.13 14.94 -51.12
C ILE A 609 -6.47 15.69 -51.24
N ILE A 610 -6.87 16.40 -50.21
CA ILE A 610 -8.12 17.23 -50.23
C ILE A 610 -8.02 18.31 -51.31
N ASP A 611 -6.90 19.01 -51.41
CA ASP A 611 -6.70 20.05 -52.40
C ASP A 611 -6.69 19.52 -53.82
N LEU A 612 -6.05 18.35 -54.02
CA LEU A 612 -6.11 17.69 -55.36
C LEU A 612 -7.54 17.32 -55.72
N ALA A 613 -8.31 16.74 -54.82
CA ALA A 613 -9.70 16.40 -55.06
C ALA A 613 -10.56 17.61 -55.44
N LYS A 614 -10.40 18.72 -54.71
CA LYS A 614 -11.09 20.00 -54.99
C LYS A 614 -10.69 20.58 -56.35
N ASN A 615 -9.39 20.62 -56.65
CA ASN A 615 -8.89 21.20 -57.89
C ASN A 615 -9.26 20.37 -59.14
N SER A 616 -9.38 19.06 -59.00
CA SER A 616 -9.82 18.16 -60.11
C SER A 616 -11.34 18.04 -60.21
N GLY A 617 -12.09 18.64 -59.29
CA GLY A 617 -13.54 18.43 -59.21
C GLY A 617 -13.98 17.00 -58.94
N THR A 618 -13.05 16.18 -58.40
CA THR A 618 -13.26 14.76 -58.11
C THR A 618 -13.81 14.56 -56.68
N ASN A 619 -14.92 13.85 -56.59
CA ASN A 619 -15.41 13.39 -55.29
C ASN A 619 -14.76 12.05 -54.92
N PRO A 620 -13.85 11.98 -53.95
CA PRO A 620 -13.15 10.75 -53.59
C PRO A 620 -14.09 9.60 -53.15
N SER A 621 -15.27 9.94 -52.60
CA SER A 621 -16.25 8.94 -52.13
C SER A 621 -16.93 8.18 -53.31
N GLU A 622 -16.90 8.73 -54.50
CA GLU A 622 -17.48 8.13 -55.70
C GLU A 622 -16.48 7.29 -56.50
N LEU A 623 -15.21 7.38 -56.13
CA LEU A 623 -14.16 6.63 -56.83
C LEU A 623 -14.20 5.14 -56.45
N LYS A 624 -14.15 4.28 -57.47
CA LYS A 624 -14.02 2.83 -57.32
C LYS A 624 -12.58 2.42 -57.48
N ILE A 625 -12.03 1.75 -56.47
CA ILE A 625 -10.69 1.19 -56.55
C ILE A 625 -10.64 0.08 -57.59
N ARG A 626 -9.86 0.29 -58.66
CA ARG A 626 -9.65 -0.64 -59.77
C ARG A 626 -8.25 -1.27 -59.62
N LYS A 627 -8.14 -2.36 -58.86
CA LYS A 627 -6.87 -3.07 -58.58
C LYS A 627 -6.24 -3.63 -59.88
N ASP A 628 -7.04 -3.95 -60.85
CA ASP A 628 -6.62 -4.40 -62.20
C ASP A 628 -5.88 -3.33 -63.02
N ARG A 629 -5.92 -2.08 -62.58
CA ARG A 629 -5.27 -0.95 -63.24
C ARG A 629 -4.09 -0.35 -62.42
N PHE A 630 -3.70 -0.99 -61.35
CA PHE A 630 -2.61 -0.52 -60.52
C PHE A 630 -1.27 -0.62 -61.25
N SER A 631 -0.50 0.46 -61.26
CA SER A 631 0.91 0.48 -61.60
C SER A 631 1.77 -0.17 -60.52
N LEU A 632 3.08 -0.17 -60.71
CA LEU A 632 4.01 -0.68 -59.70
C LEU A 632 3.90 0.07 -58.37
N GLU A 633 3.75 1.38 -58.46
CA GLU A 633 3.70 2.30 -57.29
C GLU A 633 2.43 2.07 -56.46
N GLU A 634 1.27 1.99 -57.11
CA GLU A 634 0.02 1.74 -56.38
C GLU A 634 0.02 0.33 -55.77
N ASN A 635 0.51 -0.68 -56.49
CA ASN A 635 0.66 -2.03 -55.95
C ASN A 635 1.59 -2.06 -54.75
N TYR A 636 2.70 -1.33 -54.79
CA TYR A 636 3.63 -1.21 -53.64
C TYR A 636 2.94 -0.59 -52.42
N ILE A 637 2.30 0.57 -52.56
CA ILE A 637 1.62 1.26 -51.49
C ILE A 637 0.50 0.41 -50.92
N PHE A 638 -0.31 -0.22 -51.76
CA PHE A 638 -1.39 -1.11 -51.36
C PHE A 638 -0.88 -2.34 -50.58
N SER A 639 0.21 -2.96 -51.06
CA SER A 639 0.87 -4.06 -50.38
C SER A 639 1.44 -3.62 -49.03
N LYS A 640 2.08 -2.42 -48.96
CA LYS A 640 2.64 -1.86 -47.75
C LYS A 640 1.56 -1.55 -46.71
N LEU A 641 0.45 -0.94 -47.14
CA LEU A 641 -0.71 -0.67 -46.29
C LEU A 641 -1.25 -1.96 -45.64
N ASN A 642 -1.49 -3.00 -46.42
CA ASN A 642 -2.01 -4.27 -45.92
C ASN A 642 -1.01 -4.97 -44.97
N SER A 643 0.29 -4.84 -45.23
CA SER A 643 1.33 -5.37 -44.33
C SER A 643 1.36 -4.61 -43.02
N THR A 644 1.20 -3.28 -43.04
CA THR A 644 1.13 -2.42 -41.85
C THR A 644 -0.13 -2.74 -41.03
N ILE A 645 -1.29 -2.91 -41.69
CA ILE A 645 -2.53 -3.28 -40.99
C ILE A 645 -2.35 -4.63 -40.28
N ARG A 646 -1.79 -5.66 -40.95
CA ARG A 646 -1.55 -6.96 -40.32
C ARG A 646 -0.60 -6.87 -39.13
N LYS A 647 0.50 -6.10 -39.28
CA LYS A 647 1.46 -5.91 -38.18
C LYS A 647 0.80 -5.19 -36.99
N ALA A 648 0.12 -4.07 -37.25
CA ALA A 648 -0.54 -3.31 -36.20
C ALA A 648 -1.62 -4.14 -35.48
N THR A 649 -2.43 -4.90 -36.22
CA THR A 649 -3.44 -5.79 -35.62
C THR A 649 -2.80 -6.82 -34.70
N LYS A 650 -1.75 -7.52 -35.15
CA LYS A 650 -1.02 -8.48 -34.31
C LYS A 650 -0.46 -7.82 -33.06
N THR A 651 0.18 -6.68 -33.20
CA THR A 651 0.83 -5.92 -32.12
C THR A 651 -0.19 -5.46 -31.07
N PHE A 652 -1.38 -5.01 -31.49
CA PHE A 652 -2.47 -4.69 -30.56
C PHE A 652 -3.00 -5.92 -29.81
N ASP A 653 -3.19 -7.06 -30.50
CA ASP A 653 -3.69 -8.30 -29.90
C ASP A 653 -2.69 -8.91 -28.90
N GLU A 654 -1.39 -8.67 -29.12
CA GLU A 654 -0.32 -9.09 -28.22
C GLU A 654 -0.04 -8.07 -27.10
N TYR A 655 -0.65 -6.87 -27.14
CA TYR A 655 -0.42 -5.73 -26.25
C TYR A 655 1.01 -5.17 -26.30
N GLU A 656 1.69 -5.29 -27.43
CA GLU A 656 3.01 -4.69 -27.70
C GLU A 656 2.84 -3.23 -28.17
N LEU A 657 2.21 -2.40 -27.33
CA LEU A 657 1.70 -1.07 -27.73
C LEU A 657 2.80 -0.11 -28.19
N ASN A 658 4.01 -0.24 -27.69
CA ASN A 658 5.16 0.58 -28.06
C ASN A 658 5.59 0.39 -29.54
N GLU A 659 5.20 -0.71 -30.18
CA GLU A 659 5.52 -1.02 -31.55
C GLU A 659 4.53 -0.41 -32.59
N ILE A 660 3.43 0.19 -32.11
CA ILE A 660 2.32 0.65 -32.97
C ILE A 660 2.63 1.97 -33.68
N PRO A 661 3.14 3.05 -32.99
CA PRO A 661 3.39 4.34 -33.64
C PRO A 661 4.58 4.30 -34.64
#